data_cdb63497e8fcd2ace6dcbb50fcb9b9be
#
_entry.id   cdb63497e8fcd2ace6dcbb50fcb9b9be
#
_cell.length_a   1.000
_cell.length_b   1.000
_cell.length_c   1.000
_cell.angle_alpha   90.00
_cell.angle_beta   90.00
_cell.angle_gamma   90.00
#
_symmetry.space_group_name_H-M   'P 1'
#
loop_
_entity.id
_entity.type
_entity.pdbx_description
1 polymer ?
#
loop_
_entity_poly.entity_id
_entity_poly.type
_entity_poly.pdbx_seq_one_letter_code
_entity_poly.pdbx_strand_id
1 'polypeptide(L)'
;MADFKYGSTLPQVYANAALRYDGLPGFCRKEKTGAFVPLSFRETYERGLDLATSLISLGIEPREHVALLADNRLEWILADYAILLAGAADVPRGTDISDPELIYILTHSDARFVFVENKAMLARVQNCRPQLPHLRGIIVMAPEDISEGEGIHRLDQLLAEGARKRSGGDQGAQERARAVRPEDLCTIIYTSGTTGTPKGVQLTHANMCSQIENLPIALRPGDRALSILPVWHSYERAFEMLCISRGVGTYYTSLRSLADDLKTVRPTVMASAPRLWENLYLKILSNVKSAPPIRQKLFHLAYAVTRNVKRAERFYRGQQLDEHGRGVFQNLKLACTHACLWAVSIVPAKLLDGIVLKKLRAIVGGEFRGTISGGGALQPHVDEFFNFIGIPVLEGYGMTETSPVLAVRTWHNLVIGTVGEPYPHTEIRIVDLQSGEILYPDSRRSGGGRGLRGEIHVKGPQVMRGYYKDPEGTARVLRGGWMNTGDIGMVTFNGCVKILGRSKDTIVLLNGENIEPVPIEARLVESSFVDQCMVVGQDQKALAALIVPSFEHFRKAGFSESTAAELAANPEAHRLTDEDIRRLINHSNGFKSFERITTWRFVPKPFEVGDEMTNTFKLKRHVISERYAHLISEMFPK
;
A
#
# COMPACT_ATOMS: atom_id res chain seq x y z
N MET A 1 0.79 28.23 -13.70
CA MET A 1 1.43 27.19 -12.88
C MET A 1 0.75 27.23 -11.52
N ALA A 2 0.32 26.11 -10.99
CA ALA A 2 -0.24 26.08 -9.64
C ALA A 2 0.86 26.47 -8.65
N ASP A 3 0.61 27.47 -7.80
CA ASP A 3 1.51 27.84 -6.72
C ASP A 3 1.51 26.72 -5.67
N PHE A 4 2.52 25.85 -5.71
CA PHE A 4 2.68 24.79 -4.73
C PHE A 4 3.17 25.38 -3.40
N LYS A 5 2.34 25.28 -2.36
CA LYS A 5 2.61 25.81 -1.01
C LYS A 5 3.88 25.22 -0.38
N TYR A 6 4.21 23.96 -0.71
CA TYR A 6 5.34 23.24 -0.11
C TYR A 6 6.56 23.18 -1.01
N GLY A 7 6.43 23.46 -2.30
CA GLY A 7 7.47 23.46 -3.30
C GLY A 7 7.04 22.73 -4.57
N SER A 8 7.48 23.19 -5.72
CA SER A 8 7.16 22.58 -7.03
C SER A 8 8.17 21.50 -7.45
N THR A 9 9.28 21.36 -6.71
CA THR A 9 10.27 20.29 -6.85
C THR A 9 10.63 19.72 -5.48
N LEU A 10 11.08 18.48 -5.42
CA LEU A 10 11.47 17.85 -4.15
C LEU A 10 12.64 18.58 -3.47
N PRO A 11 13.70 19.06 -4.17
CA PRO A 11 14.69 19.95 -3.58
C PRO A 11 14.10 21.17 -2.87
N GLN A 12 13.08 21.80 -3.46
CA GLN A 12 12.38 22.93 -2.81
C GLN A 12 11.58 22.49 -1.58
N VAL A 13 10.92 21.32 -1.64
CA VAL A 13 10.21 20.76 -0.48
C VAL A 13 11.17 20.54 0.68
N TYR A 14 12.35 19.98 0.42
CA TYR A 14 13.38 19.73 1.42
C TYR A 14 13.93 21.01 2.03
N ALA A 15 14.27 21.99 1.20
CA ALA A 15 14.74 23.30 1.66
C ALA A 15 13.68 24.03 2.51
N ASN A 16 12.41 23.99 2.07
CA ASN A 16 11.30 24.59 2.80
C ASN A 16 11.05 23.91 4.15
N ALA A 17 11.16 22.58 4.22
CA ALA A 17 11.04 21.83 5.47
C ALA A 17 12.17 22.17 6.45
N ALA A 18 13.41 22.24 5.96
CA ALA A 18 14.58 22.64 6.75
C ALA A 18 14.43 24.05 7.37
N LEU A 19 13.80 24.98 6.63
CA LEU A 19 13.56 26.34 7.12
C LEU A 19 12.36 26.43 8.08
N ARG A 20 11.25 25.73 7.77
CA ARG A 20 9.99 25.87 8.53
C ARG A 20 9.97 25.06 9.81
N TYR A 21 10.67 23.93 9.84
CA TYR A 21 10.60 22.93 10.91
C TYR A 21 11.96 22.72 11.57
N ASP A 22 12.82 23.73 11.52
CA ASP A 22 14.09 23.73 12.24
C ASP A 22 13.88 23.45 13.73
N GLY A 23 14.66 22.54 14.29
CA GLY A 23 14.53 22.11 15.68
C GLY A 23 13.49 21.01 15.93
N LEU A 24 12.64 20.64 14.95
CA LEU A 24 11.81 19.45 15.07
C LEU A 24 12.59 18.18 14.63
N PRO A 25 12.34 17.02 15.27
CA PRO A 25 12.82 15.74 14.77
C PRO A 25 12.32 15.50 13.34
N GLY A 26 13.24 15.31 12.41
CA GLY A 26 12.91 14.97 11.03
C GLY A 26 12.93 13.45 10.82
N PHE A 27 14.06 12.83 11.09
CA PHE A 27 14.30 11.40 10.91
C PHE A 27 14.95 10.80 12.15
N CYS A 28 14.40 9.69 12.62
CA CYS A 28 14.84 9.08 13.88
C CYS A 28 15.37 7.67 13.61
N ARG A 29 16.70 7.50 13.80
CA ARG A 29 17.37 6.21 13.71
C ARG A 29 17.28 5.48 15.05
N LYS A 30 16.94 4.20 15.00
CA LYS A 30 16.99 3.34 16.17
C LYS A 30 18.43 2.86 16.43
N GLU A 31 18.94 3.08 17.63
CA GLU A 31 20.23 2.57 18.07
C GLU A 31 20.14 1.13 18.62
N LYS A 32 21.30 0.50 18.83
CA LYS A 32 21.39 -0.84 19.43
C LYS A 32 20.78 -0.91 20.85
N THR A 33 20.74 0.21 21.55
CA THR A 33 20.10 0.36 22.87
C THR A 33 18.56 0.33 22.81
N GLY A 34 17.98 0.45 21.62
CA GLY A 34 16.55 0.61 21.40
C GLY A 34 16.05 2.06 21.43
N ALA A 35 16.91 3.01 21.81
CA ALA A 35 16.58 4.43 21.78
C ALA A 35 16.54 4.97 20.35
N PHE A 36 15.63 5.93 20.10
CA PHE A 36 15.58 6.65 18.84
C PHE A 36 16.34 7.97 18.93
N VAL A 37 17.34 8.14 18.07
CA VAL A 37 18.14 9.36 17.98
C VAL A 37 17.67 10.16 16.77
N PRO A 38 17.16 11.38 16.99
CA PRO A 38 16.66 12.22 15.92
C PRO A 38 17.78 12.92 15.15
N LEU A 39 17.55 13.11 13.86
CA LEU A 39 18.22 14.08 13.00
C LEU A 39 17.16 15.12 12.61
N SER A 40 17.43 16.40 12.79
CA SER A 40 16.47 17.45 12.46
C SER A 40 16.29 17.60 10.93
N PHE A 41 15.22 18.26 10.51
CA PHE A 41 15.02 18.56 9.06
C PHE A 41 16.17 19.38 8.50
N ARG A 42 16.68 20.34 9.25
CA ARG A 42 17.82 21.18 8.84
C ARG A 42 19.09 20.34 8.69
N GLU A 43 19.44 19.55 9.72
CA GLU A 43 20.63 18.69 9.66
C GLU A 43 20.57 17.69 8.52
N THR A 44 19.38 17.13 8.23
CA THR A 44 19.18 16.21 7.11
C THR A 44 19.42 16.93 5.77
N TYR A 45 18.88 18.13 5.61
CA TYR A 45 19.07 18.93 4.40
C TYR A 45 20.53 19.33 4.18
N GLU A 46 21.23 19.80 5.24
CA GLU A 46 22.65 20.15 5.16
C GLU A 46 23.52 18.94 4.81
N ARG A 47 23.29 17.79 5.44
CA ARG A 47 23.98 16.53 5.08
C ARG A 47 23.64 16.07 3.65
N GLY A 48 22.41 16.28 3.22
CA GLY A 48 22.02 16.04 1.84
C GLY A 48 22.80 16.89 0.85
N LEU A 49 23.01 18.19 1.16
CA LEU A 49 23.85 19.07 0.36
C LEU A 49 25.34 18.67 0.39
N ASP A 50 25.85 18.23 1.57
CA ASP A 50 27.23 17.74 1.67
C ASP A 50 27.44 16.53 0.76
N LEU A 51 26.56 15.56 0.83
CA LEU A 51 26.64 14.36 -0.01
C LEU A 51 26.43 14.69 -1.50
N ALA A 52 25.51 15.59 -1.83
CA ALA A 52 25.30 16.07 -3.20
C ALA A 52 26.56 16.73 -3.79
N THR A 53 27.27 17.53 -2.98
CA THR A 53 28.54 18.17 -3.38
C THR A 53 29.60 17.11 -3.72
N SER A 54 29.67 16.03 -2.93
CA SER A 54 30.57 14.92 -3.24
C SER A 54 30.16 14.14 -4.49
N LEU A 55 28.86 13.86 -4.68
CA LEU A 55 28.36 13.22 -5.91
C LEU A 55 28.70 14.04 -7.16
N ILE A 56 28.55 15.36 -7.10
CA ILE A 56 28.93 16.27 -8.19
C ILE A 56 30.44 16.15 -8.46
N SER A 57 31.24 16.09 -7.41
CA SER A 57 32.70 15.94 -7.54
C SER A 57 33.11 14.60 -8.14
N LEU A 58 32.33 13.54 -7.93
CA LEU A 58 32.50 12.24 -8.58
C LEU A 58 32.04 12.23 -10.05
N GLY A 59 31.50 13.35 -10.54
CA GLY A 59 31.11 13.52 -11.94
C GLY A 59 29.66 13.14 -12.26
N ILE A 60 28.77 13.15 -11.26
CA ILE A 60 27.32 13.06 -11.53
C ILE A 60 26.86 14.35 -12.24
N GLU A 61 26.20 14.17 -13.38
CA GLU A 61 25.60 15.23 -14.15
C GLU A 61 24.08 15.35 -13.91
N PRO A 62 23.49 16.55 -14.11
CA PRO A 62 22.04 16.73 -14.03
C PRO A 62 21.31 15.75 -14.96
N ARG A 63 20.20 15.16 -14.46
CA ARG A 63 19.36 14.20 -15.16
C ARG A 63 19.99 12.82 -15.38
N GLU A 64 21.20 12.56 -14.89
CA GLU A 64 21.72 11.20 -14.81
C GLU A 64 20.94 10.39 -13.75
N HIS A 65 21.08 9.07 -13.79
CA HIS A 65 20.38 8.18 -12.87
C HIS A 65 21.38 7.56 -11.89
N VAL A 66 20.94 7.47 -10.64
CA VAL A 66 21.70 6.86 -9.55
C VAL A 66 20.83 5.79 -8.88
N ALA A 67 21.29 4.55 -8.89
CA ALA A 67 20.55 3.47 -8.24
C ALA A 67 20.70 3.52 -6.72
N LEU A 68 19.64 3.06 -6.00
CA LEU A 68 19.58 3.08 -4.55
C LEU A 68 19.05 1.73 -4.05
N LEU A 69 19.98 0.84 -3.63
CA LEU A 69 19.72 -0.56 -3.27
C LEU A 69 19.85 -0.74 -1.75
N ALA A 70 18.80 -0.41 -1.02
CA ALA A 70 18.77 -0.54 0.42
C ALA A 70 17.33 -0.58 0.97
N ASP A 71 17.18 -1.14 2.18
CA ASP A 71 15.95 -1.12 2.94
C ASP A 71 15.85 0.15 3.81
N ASN A 72 14.76 0.28 4.59
CA ASN A 72 14.44 1.47 5.39
C ASN A 72 15.56 1.81 6.39
N ARG A 73 16.18 2.97 6.20
CA ARG A 73 17.24 3.47 7.05
C ARG A 73 17.52 4.97 6.82
N LEU A 74 18.17 5.61 7.79
CA LEU A 74 18.50 7.04 7.68
C LEU A 74 19.39 7.35 6.47
N GLU A 75 20.36 6.49 6.18
CA GLU A 75 21.27 6.67 5.06
C GLU A 75 20.55 6.61 3.70
N TRP A 76 19.41 5.92 3.63
CA TRP A 76 18.58 5.88 2.43
C TRP A 76 18.03 7.28 2.10
N ILE A 77 17.44 7.96 3.09
CA ILE A 77 16.89 9.32 2.86
C ILE A 77 18.00 10.35 2.59
N LEU A 78 19.17 10.19 3.19
CA LEU A 78 20.32 11.05 2.89
C LEU A 78 20.79 10.87 1.44
N ALA A 79 20.82 9.64 0.94
CA ALA A 79 21.15 9.35 -0.47
C ALA A 79 20.09 9.91 -1.42
N ASP A 80 18.79 9.73 -1.10
CA ASP A 80 17.68 10.29 -1.88
C ASP A 80 17.78 11.82 -1.97
N TYR A 81 17.98 12.51 -0.84
CA TYR A 81 18.22 13.96 -0.82
C TYR A 81 19.39 14.36 -1.71
N ALA A 82 20.52 13.68 -1.56
CA ALA A 82 21.74 14.02 -2.29
C ALA A 82 21.59 13.85 -3.81
N ILE A 83 20.96 12.77 -4.25
CA ILE A 83 20.69 12.51 -5.67
C ILE A 83 19.82 13.62 -6.25
N LEU A 84 18.72 13.95 -5.57
CA LEU A 84 17.77 14.94 -6.05
C LEU A 84 18.33 16.38 -5.97
N LEU A 85 19.12 16.69 -4.94
CA LEU A 85 19.81 17.98 -4.79
C LEU A 85 20.94 18.16 -5.84
N ALA A 86 21.57 17.06 -6.28
CA ALA A 86 22.51 17.09 -7.39
C ALA A 86 21.84 17.25 -8.77
N GLY A 87 20.49 17.25 -8.83
CA GLY A 87 19.71 17.35 -10.06
C GLY A 87 19.63 16.05 -10.86
N ALA A 88 19.94 14.93 -10.23
CA ALA A 88 19.83 13.58 -10.78
C ALA A 88 18.50 12.92 -10.38
N ALA A 89 18.18 11.76 -10.97
CA ALA A 89 17.04 10.95 -10.59
C ALA A 89 17.48 9.64 -9.96
N ASP A 90 16.77 9.17 -8.93
CA ASP A 90 17.06 7.89 -8.33
C ASP A 90 16.38 6.71 -9.04
N VAL A 91 16.94 5.52 -8.81
CA VAL A 91 16.39 4.23 -9.23
C VAL A 91 16.36 3.32 -8.00
N PRO A 92 15.29 3.41 -7.18
CA PRO A 92 15.24 2.73 -5.89
C PRO A 92 14.78 1.27 -6.02
N ARG A 93 15.39 0.38 -5.23
CA ARG A 93 15.00 -1.03 -5.09
C ARG A 93 15.44 -1.59 -3.74
N GLY A 94 14.73 -2.62 -3.26
CA GLY A 94 15.10 -3.35 -2.04
C GLY A 94 16.27 -4.30 -2.22
N THR A 95 16.81 -4.78 -1.12
CA THR A 95 17.95 -5.73 -1.09
C THR A 95 17.55 -7.16 -1.48
N ASP A 96 16.27 -7.45 -1.55
CA ASP A 96 15.66 -8.73 -1.96
C ASP A 96 15.70 -9.00 -3.48
N ILE A 97 16.24 -8.05 -4.26
CA ILE A 97 16.37 -8.16 -5.71
C ILE A 97 17.23 -9.38 -6.12
N SER A 98 16.84 -10.11 -7.15
CA SER A 98 17.67 -11.17 -7.74
C SER A 98 18.81 -10.61 -8.59
N ASP A 99 19.90 -11.38 -8.80
CA ASP A 99 21.03 -10.89 -9.61
C ASP A 99 20.66 -10.61 -11.07
N PRO A 100 19.84 -11.43 -11.75
CA PRO A 100 19.36 -11.09 -13.10
C PRO A 100 18.53 -9.79 -13.14
N GLU A 101 17.67 -9.57 -12.15
CA GLU A 101 16.88 -8.34 -12.04
C GLU A 101 17.76 -7.12 -11.74
N LEU A 102 18.77 -7.27 -10.87
CA LEU A 102 19.77 -6.26 -10.57
C LEU A 102 20.52 -5.81 -11.83
N ILE A 103 21.06 -6.76 -12.59
CA ILE A 103 21.75 -6.48 -13.85
C ILE A 103 20.81 -5.77 -14.82
N TYR A 104 19.58 -6.27 -14.98
CA TYR A 104 18.60 -5.67 -15.86
C TYR A 104 18.29 -4.22 -15.45
N ILE A 105 17.96 -3.97 -14.18
CA ILE A 105 17.58 -2.63 -13.73
C ILE A 105 18.73 -1.64 -13.88
N LEU A 106 19.95 -1.98 -13.45
CA LEU A 106 21.10 -1.09 -13.53
C LEU A 106 21.49 -0.78 -14.99
N THR A 107 21.40 -1.77 -15.87
CA THR A 107 21.69 -1.58 -17.31
C THR A 107 20.59 -0.80 -18.01
N HIS A 108 19.33 -1.20 -17.81
CA HIS A 108 18.19 -0.58 -18.49
C HIS A 108 17.98 0.87 -18.07
N SER A 109 18.22 1.19 -16.79
CA SER A 109 18.09 2.54 -16.26
C SER A 109 19.27 3.46 -16.60
N ASP A 110 20.34 2.97 -17.21
CA ASP A 110 21.60 3.70 -17.43
C ASP A 110 22.22 4.29 -16.14
N ALA A 111 22.04 3.59 -15.01
CA ALA A 111 22.54 4.06 -13.72
C ALA A 111 24.08 4.25 -13.76
N ARG A 112 24.55 5.44 -13.36
CA ARG A 112 25.98 5.80 -13.34
C ARG A 112 26.65 5.44 -12.04
N PHE A 113 25.92 5.56 -10.94
CA PHE A 113 26.36 5.18 -9.61
C PHE A 113 25.28 4.34 -8.95
N VAL A 114 25.68 3.55 -7.95
CA VAL A 114 24.76 2.80 -7.11
C VAL A 114 25.12 2.94 -5.64
N PHE A 115 24.15 3.34 -4.84
CA PHE A 115 24.23 3.20 -3.39
C PHE A 115 23.83 1.77 -3.01
N VAL A 116 24.64 1.14 -2.17
CA VAL A 116 24.39 -0.21 -1.64
C VAL A 116 24.34 -0.19 -0.12
N GLU A 117 23.43 -0.99 0.44
CA GLU A 117 23.19 -0.96 1.87
C GLU A 117 24.41 -1.31 2.72
N ASN A 118 25.12 -2.40 2.35
CA ASN A 118 26.16 -3.02 3.16
C ASN A 118 27.16 -3.81 2.31
N LYS A 119 28.15 -4.42 2.99
CA LYS A 119 29.20 -5.24 2.35
C LYS A 119 28.66 -6.42 1.54
N ALA A 120 27.55 -7.03 1.99
CA ALA A 120 26.96 -8.15 1.25
C ALA A 120 26.37 -7.69 -0.09
N MET A 121 25.68 -6.54 -0.09
CA MET A 121 25.15 -5.96 -1.34
C MET A 121 26.27 -5.42 -2.24
N LEU A 122 27.34 -4.87 -1.66
CA LEU A 122 28.55 -4.49 -2.40
C LEU A 122 29.10 -5.69 -3.17
N ALA A 123 29.33 -6.82 -2.51
CA ALA A 123 29.85 -8.03 -3.15
C ALA A 123 28.98 -8.51 -4.30
N ARG A 124 27.64 -8.46 -4.15
CA ARG A 124 26.71 -8.81 -5.23
C ARG A 124 26.87 -7.89 -6.45
N VAL A 125 26.92 -6.57 -6.25
CA VAL A 125 27.10 -5.61 -7.34
C VAL A 125 28.47 -5.78 -7.99
N GLN A 126 29.53 -6.02 -7.22
CA GLN A 126 30.88 -6.29 -7.75
C GLN A 126 30.91 -7.54 -8.63
N ASN A 127 30.25 -8.62 -8.23
CA ASN A 127 30.15 -9.84 -9.04
C ASN A 127 29.42 -9.61 -10.36
N CYS A 128 28.46 -8.69 -10.39
CA CYS A 128 27.74 -8.31 -11.60
C CYS A 128 28.46 -7.24 -12.44
N ARG A 129 29.51 -6.59 -11.91
CA ARG A 129 30.19 -5.44 -12.55
C ARG A 129 30.63 -5.65 -13.99
N PRO A 130 31.12 -6.82 -14.42
CA PRO A 130 31.47 -7.05 -15.82
C PRO A 130 30.31 -6.87 -16.80
N GLN A 131 29.07 -6.99 -16.31
CA GLN A 131 27.83 -6.81 -17.09
C GLN A 131 27.25 -5.40 -16.96
N LEU A 132 27.90 -4.50 -16.22
CA LEU A 132 27.45 -3.13 -15.90
C LEU A 132 28.46 -2.08 -16.42
N PRO A 133 28.69 -1.99 -17.75
CA PRO A 133 29.76 -1.13 -18.32
C PRO A 133 29.54 0.37 -18.08
N HIS A 134 28.31 0.79 -17.81
CA HIS A 134 27.97 2.20 -17.55
C HIS A 134 28.12 2.63 -16.09
N LEU A 135 28.30 1.65 -15.16
CA LEU A 135 28.42 1.93 -13.74
C LEU A 135 29.82 2.48 -13.42
N ARG A 136 29.90 3.74 -12.99
CA ARG A 136 31.16 4.43 -12.67
C ARG A 136 31.62 4.14 -11.24
N GLY A 137 30.68 4.08 -10.27
CA GLY A 137 31.02 3.88 -8.87
C GLY A 137 29.93 3.25 -8.03
N ILE A 138 30.35 2.71 -6.90
CA ILE A 138 29.51 2.07 -5.88
C ILE A 138 29.74 2.81 -4.55
N ILE A 139 28.65 3.22 -3.89
CA ILE A 139 28.71 3.95 -2.63
C ILE A 139 28.08 3.07 -1.54
N VAL A 140 28.84 2.73 -0.52
CA VAL A 140 28.38 1.86 0.57
C VAL A 140 27.87 2.70 1.73
N MET A 141 26.63 2.41 2.16
CA MET A 141 25.92 3.17 3.19
C MET A 141 26.37 2.81 4.61
N ALA A 142 26.52 1.50 4.88
CA ALA A 142 26.91 1.06 6.22
C ALA A 142 28.35 1.44 6.55
N PRO A 143 28.63 1.87 7.81
CA PRO A 143 29.97 2.22 8.26
C PRO A 143 30.77 0.95 8.59
N GLU A 144 30.90 0.04 7.63
CA GLU A 144 31.66 -1.19 7.76
C GLU A 144 33.10 -0.98 7.29
N ASP A 145 34.01 -1.82 7.79
CA ASP A 145 35.39 -1.83 7.30
C ASP A 145 35.43 -2.43 5.90
N ILE A 146 35.47 -1.56 4.91
CA ILE A 146 35.47 -1.88 3.48
C ILE A 146 36.76 -1.37 2.90
N SER A 147 37.48 -2.26 2.23
CA SER A 147 38.65 -1.86 1.47
C SER A 147 38.22 -0.92 0.34
N GLU A 148 38.78 0.27 0.34
CA GLU A 148 38.63 1.20 -0.78
C GLU A 148 39.30 0.60 -2.01
N GLY A 149 38.59 0.70 -3.12
CA GLY A 149 39.05 0.24 -4.42
C GLY A 149 38.65 1.24 -5.49
N GLU A 150 39.12 1.04 -6.71
CA GLU A 150 38.76 1.91 -7.81
C GLU A 150 37.24 1.95 -8.01
N GLY A 151 36.63 3.13 -7.81
CA GLY A 151 35.19 3.36 -7.93
C GLY A 151 34.34 2.80 -6.76
N ILE A 152 34.95 2.52 -5.60
CA ILE A 152 34.22 2.16 -4.37
C ILE A 152 34.41 3.28 -3.34
N HIS A 153 33.30 3.80 -2.84
CA HIS A 153 33.27 4.94 -1.93
C HIS A 153 32.46 4.59 -0.67
N ARG A 154 32.82 5.23 0.44
CA ARG A 154 32.05 5.15 1.69
C ARG A 154 31.20 6.41 1.85
N LEU A 155 29.94 6.21 2.26
CA LEU A 155 28.99 7.31 2.45
C LEU A 155 29.48 8.30 3.52
N ASP A 156 30.05 7.84 4.64
CA ASP A 156 30.54 8.69 5.71
C ASP A 156 31.74 9.57 5.27
N GLN A 157 32.61 9.05 4.42
CA GLN A 157 33.73 9.82 3.85
C GLN A 157 33.24 10.86 2.84
N LEU A 158 32.29 10.49 1.96
CA LEU A 158 31.69 11.44 1.02
C LEU A 158 30.98 12.58 1.75
N LEU A 159 30.27 12.29 2.86
CA LEU A 159 29.66 13.32 3.70
C LEU A 159 30.72 14.27 4.25
N ALA A 160 31.82 13.76 4.80
CA ALA A 160 32.89 14.57 5.36
C ALA A 160 33.64 15.40 4.29
N GLU A 161 33.84 14.83 3.10
CA GLU A 161 34.45 15.53 1.97
C GLU A 161 33.57 16.66 1.45
N GLY A 162 32.27 16.41 1.24
CA GLY A 162 31.32 17.42 0.80
C GLY A 162 31.19 18.57 1.81
N ALA A 163 31.13 18.24 3.12
CA ALA A 163 31.11 19.25 4.18
C ALA A 163 32.36 20.15 4.12
N ARG A 164 33.54 19.58 3.91
CA ARG A 164 34.79 20.37 3.74
C ARG A 164 34.75 21.28 2.52
N LYS A 165 34.28 20.78 1.36
CA LYS A 165 34.16 21.60 0.12
C LYS A 165 33.18 22.74 0.31
N ARG A 166 32.00 22.48 0.88
CA ARG A 166 30.99 23.50 1.17
C ARG A 166 31.50 24.55 2.18
N SER A 167 32.21 24.14 3.21
CA SER A 167 32.86 25.05 4.15
C SER A 167 33.96 25.93 3.46
N GLY A 168 34.54 25.41 2.39
CA GLY A 168 35.44 26.14 1.49
C GLY A 168 34.77 27.06 0.47
N GLY A 169 33.43 27.16 0.49
CA GLY A 169 32.66 28.06 -0.36
C GLY A 169 32.04 27.41 -1.62
N ASP A 170 32.10 26.06 -1.74
CA ASP A 170 31.45 25.38 -2.86
C ASP A 170 29.90 25.44 -2.71
N GLN A 171 29.23 26.01 -3.70
CA GLN A 171 27.77 26.18 -3.78
C GLN A 171 27.13 25.34 -4.91
N GLY A 172 27.89 24.49 -5.59
CA GLY A 172 27.43 23.75 -6.76
C GLY A 172 26.18 22.92 -6.52
N ALA A 173 26.06 22.27 -5.34
CA ALA A 173 24.86 21.51 -4.97
C ALA A 173 23.61 22.41 -4.81
N GLN A 174 23.76 23.58 -4.17
CA GLN A 174 22.65 24.54 -4.01
C GLN A 174 22.21 25.11 -5.37
N GLU A 175 23.15 25.40 -6.25
CA GLU A 175 22.88 25.90 -7.60
C GLU A 175 22.14 24.86 -8.44
N ARG A 176 22.61 23.61 -8.44
CA ARG A 176 21.92 22.50 -9.12
C ARG A 176 20.52 22.27 -8.56
N ALA A 177 20.34 22.26 -7.25
CA ALA A 177 19.04 22.10 -6.60
C ALA A 177 18.03 23.19 -7.02
N ARG A 178 18.51 24.46 -7.18
CA ARG A 178 17.67 25.56 -7.66
C ARG A 178 17.34 25.45 -9.15
N ALA A 179 18.20 24.82 -9.95
CA ALA A 179 18.03 24.65 -11.40
C ALA A 179 17.06 23.50 -11.76
N VAL A 180 16.73 22.61 -10.81
CA VAL A 180 15.78 21.51 -11.02
C VAL A 180 14.39 22.06 -11.38
N ARG A 181 13.77 21.48 -12.41
CA ARG A 181 12.46 21.86 -12.91
C ARG A 181 11.39 20.84 -12.51
N PRO A 182 10.12 21.26 -12.40
CA PRO A 182 9.02 20.34 -12.10
C PRO A 182 8.89 19.16 -13.08
N GLU A 183 9.25 19.36 -14.34
CA GLU A 183 9.18 18.37 -15.41
C GLU A 183 10.37 17.40 -15.44
N ASP A 184 11.45 17.71 -14.71
CA ASP A 184 12.60 16.81 -14.62
C ASP A 184 12.20 15.53 -13.86
N LEU A 185 12.79 14.40 -14.25
CA LEU A 185 12.57 13.12 -13.52
C LEU A 185 13.17 13.22 -12.13
N CYS A 186 12.43 12.77 -11.14
CA CYS A 186 12.95 12.57 -9.79
C CYS A 186 13.23 11.09 -9.50
N THR A 187 12.51 10.17 -10.16
CA THR A 187 12.67 8.74 -9.90
C THR A 187 12.22 7.87 -11.07
N ILE A 188 12.85 6.70 -11.22
CA ILE A 188 12.39 5.60 -12.07
C ILE A 188 12.15 4.38 -11.18
N ILE A 189 10.89 4.06 -10.89
CA ILE A 189 10.53 2.94 -10.04
C ILE A 189 10.17 1.72 -10.89
N TYR A 190 10.91 0.61 -10.70
CA TYR A 190 10.65 -0.62 -11.43
C TYR A 190 9.54 -1.43 -10.78
N THR A 191 8.50 -1.76 -11.55
CA THR A 191 7.38 -2.61 -11.14
C THR A 191 7.42 -3.94 -11.86
N SER A 192 6.99 -5.02 -11.20
CA SER A 192 6.84 -6.33 -11.84
C SER A 192 5.77 -6.24 -12.94
N GLY A 193 6.20 -6.23 -14.19
CA GLY A 193 5.29 -6.26 -15.33
C GLY A 193 4.52 -7.59 -15.41
N THR A 194 3.35 -7.57 -16.03
CA THR A 194 2.55 -8.78 -16.29
C THR A 194 3.25 -9.74 -17.27
N THR A 195 4.27 -9.28 -17.97
CA THR A 195 5.07 -10.01 -18.95
C THR A 195 6.36 -10.61 -18.36
N GLY A 196 6.56 -10.50 -17.04
CA GLY A 196 7.75 -11.00 -16.34
C GLY A 196 8.93 -10.02 -16.31
N THR A 197 9.10 -9.15 -17.30
CA THR A 197 10.17 -8.13 -17.31
C THR A 197 9.71 -6.87 -16.56
N PRO A 198 10.49 -6.38 -15.56
CA PRO A 198 10.14 -5.17 -14.84
C PRO A 198 10.08 -3.93 -15.74
N LYS A 199 9.07 -3.07 -15.53
CA LYS A 199 8.90 -1.81 -16.25
C LYS A 199 9.31 -0.63 -15.38
N GLY A 200 10.13 0.26 -15.91
CA GLY A 200 10.58 1.47 -15.22
C GLY A 200 9.56 2.61 -15.34
N VAL A 201 8.82 2.88 -14.28
CA VAL A 201 7.82 3.97 -14.22
C VAL A 201 8.55 5.29 -14.01
N GLN A 202 8.41 6.23 -14.95
CA GLN A 202 9.03 7.55 -14.89
C GLN A 202 8.12 8.53 -14.14
N LEU A 203 8.59 9.03 -12.99
CA LEU A 203 7.89 10.05 -12.21
C LEU A 203 8.72 11.34 -12.17
N THR A 204 8.05 12.47 -12.42
CA THR A 204 8.65 13.80 -12.36
C THR A 204 8.51 14.41 -10.97
N HIS A 205 9.26 15.48 -10.69
CA HIS A 205 9.07 16.26 -9.48
C HIS A 205 7.63 16.78 -9.35
N ALA A 206 7.03 17.24 -10.46
CA ALA A 206 5.63 17.70 -10.47
C ALA A 206 4.65 16.60 -10.07
N ASN A 207 4.85 15.35 -10.56
CA ASN A 207 4.01 14.22 -10.18
C ASN A 207 4.03 14.01 -8.66
N MET A 208 5.22 13.93 -8.05
CA MET A 208 5.38 13.71 -6.61
C MET A 208 4.90 14.90 -5.78
N CYS A 209 5.21 16.14 -6.19
CA CYS A 209 4.75 17.34 -5.51
C CYS A 209 3.24 17.50 -5.55
N SER A 210 2.54 17.02 -6.60
CA SER A 210 1.08 17.01 -6.65
C SER A 210 0.46 16.18 -5.52
N GLN A 211 1.12 15.09 -5.12
CA GLN A 211 0.70 14.25 -3.99
C GLN A 211 0.91 14.97 -2.66
N ILE A 212 2.04 15.65 -2.52
CA ILE A 212 2.39 16.41 -1.31
C ILE A 212 1.41 17.57 -1.09
N GLU A 213 1.07 18.30 -2.14
CA GLU A 213 0.22 19.49 -2.06
C GLU A 213 -1.23 19.13 -1.71
N ASN A 214 -1.75 18.10 -2.34
CA ASN A 214 -3.19 17.84 -2.39
C ASN A 214 -3.70 16.80 -1.38
N LEU A 215 -2.86 16.26 -0.48
CA LEU A 215 -3.33 15.24 0.46
C LEU A 215 -4.46 15.78 1.37
N PRO A 216 -5.64 15.19 1.33
CA PRO A 216 -6.78 15.62 2.13
C PRO A 216 -6.73 15.09 3.57
N ILE A 217 -5.55 14.88 4.13
CA ILE A 217 -5.31 14.36 5.48
C ILE A 217 -4.54 15.39 6.31
N ALA A 218 -5.07 15.75 7.47
CA ALA A 218 -4.47 16.73 8.36
C ALA A 218 -3.29 16.12 9.15
N LEU A 219 -2.07 16.37 8.69
CA LEU A 219 -0.84 16.18 9.45
C LEU A 219 -0.41 17.48 10.10
N ARG A 220 0.26 17.40 11.25
CA ARG A 220 0.68 18.55 12.05
C ARG A 220 2.18 18.50 12.31
N PRO A 221 2.88 19.65 12.35
CA PRO A 221 4.25 19.69 12.80
C PRO A 221 4.39 19.05 14.18
N GLY A 222 5.40 18.20 14.35
CA GLY A 222 5.63 17.43 15.57
C GLY A 222 4.83 16.13 15.67
N ASP A 223 3.99 15.78 14.71
CA ASP A 223 3.44 14.43 14.58
C ASP A 223 4.58 13.42 14.42
N ARG A 224 4.30 12.17 14.78
CA ARG A 224 5.25 11.06 14.71
C ARG A 224 4.72 10.00 13.76
N ALA A 225 5.49 9.72 12.72
CA ALA A 225 5.21 8.65 11.77
C ALA A 225 6.15 7.46 12.02
N LEU A 226 5.60 6.26 12.07
CA LEU A 226 6.39 5.03 12.13
C LEU A 226 6.49 4.45 10.72
N SER A 227 7.71 4.42 10.15
CA SER A 227 7.98 3.92 8.81
C SER A 227 8.33 2.43 8.85
N ILE A 228 7.51 1.61 8.19
CA ILE A 228 7.62 0.15 8.18
C ILE A 228 7.52 -0.44 6.77
N LEU A 229 6.84 0.24 5.86
CA LEU A 229 6.75 -0.23 4.48
C LEU A 229 8.05 0.10 3.74
N PRO A 230 8.39 -0.62 2.65
CA PRO A 230 9.62 -0.36 1.91
C PRO A 230 9.66 1.06 1.33
N VAL A 231 10.66 1.86 1.71
CA VAL A 231 10.84 3.25 1.22
C VAL A 231 11.13 3.33 -0.28
N TRP A 232 11.66 2.26 -0.87
CA TRP A 232 11.86 2.16 -2.32
C TRP A 232 10.56 1.95 -3.11
N HIS A 233 9.44 1.66 -2.42
CA HIS A 233 8.12 1.58 -3.04
C HIS A 233 7.45 2.96 -3.04
N SER A 234 6.82 3.32 -4.15
CA SER A 234 6.18 4.64 -4.34
C SER A 234 5.26 5.07 -3.19
N TYR A 235 4.60 4.12 -2.53
CA TYR A 235 3.63 4.40 -1.47
C TYR A 235 4.30 4.93 -0.19
N GLU A 236 5.28 4.22 0.38
CA GLU A 236 5.98 4.69 1.58
C GLU A 236 6.75 5.96 1.28
N ARG A 237 7.41 6.01 0.11
CA ARG A 237 8.17 7.20 -0.31
C ARG A 237 7.30 8.45 -0.38
N ALA A 238 6.12 8.38 -1.01
CA ALA A 238 5.19 9.50 -1.05
C ALA A 238 4.71 9.90 0.34
N PHE A 239 4.49 8.92 1.24
CA PHE A 239 4.12 9.19 2.63
C PHE A 239 5.26 9.87 3.40
N GLU A 240 6.52 9.44 3.25
CA GLU A 240 7.66 10.13 3.86
C GLU A 240 7.84 11.56 3.33
N MET A 241 7.74 11.77 2.02
CA MET A 241 7.81 13.11 1.43
C MET A 241 6.70 14.02 1.95
N LEU A 242 5.52 13.47 2.15
CA LEU A 242 4.43 14.17 2.79
C LEU A 242 4.76 14.53 4.25
N CYS A 243 5.32 13.59 5.02
CA CYS A 243 5.78 13.83 6.39
C CYS A 243 6.81 14.98 6.43
N ILE A 244 7.80 14.97 5.53
CA ILE A 244 8.78 16.05 5.38
C ILE A 244 8.08 17.40 5.17
N SER A 245 7.16 17.47 4.22
CA SER A 245 6.47 18.71 3.85
C SER A 245 5.60 19.30 4.99
N ARG A 246 5.23 18.48 5.98
CA ARG A 246 4.37 18.85 7.12
C ARG A 246 5.10 18.93 8.47
N GLY A 247 6.40 18.68 8.51
CA GLY A 247 7.17 18.68 9.77
C GLY A 247 6.81 17.50 10.70
N VAL A 248 6.51 16.35 10.11
CA VAL A 248 6.23 15.09 10.82
C VAL A 248 7.50 14.29 10.95
N GLY A 249 7.89 13.92 12.17
CA GLY A 249 9.08 13.11 12.41
C GLY A 249 8.88 11.65 11.99
N THR A 250 9.79 11.12 11.19
CA THR A 250 9.78 9.73 10.70
C THR A 250 10.69 8.85 11.55
N TYR A 251 10.15 7.74 12.07
CA TYR A 251 10.84 6.78 12.93
C TYR A 251 10.94 5.45 12.20
N TYR A 252 12.18 5.02 11.88
CA TYR A 252 12.40 3.77 11.16
C TYR A 252 12.29 2.56 12.08
N THR A 253 11.48 1.59 11.70
CA THR A 253 11.25 0.35 12.44
C THR A 253 11.33 -0.88 11.53
N SER A 254 11.19 -2.06 12.10
CA SER A 254 11.10 -3.33 11.39
C SER A 254 9.90 -4.14 11.88
N LEU A 255 9.44 -5.12 11.11
CA LEU A 255 8.36 -6.02 11.52
C LEU A 255 8.64 -6.71 12.86
N ARG A 256 9.92 -7.02 13.16
CA ARG A 256 10.33 -7.69 14.41
C ARG A 256 10.18 -6.78 15.63
N SER A 257 10.46 -5.50 15.48
CA SER A 257 10.44 -4.53 16.58
C SER A 257 9.16 -3.71 16.66
N LEU A 258 8.26 -3.83 15.67
CA LEU A 258 7.07 -3.00 15.54
C LEU A 258 6.23 -2.89 16.83
N ALA A 259 5.97 -4.00 17.51
CA ALA A 259 5.10 -4.02 18.69
C ALA A 259 5.68 -3.22 19.87
N ASP A 260 7.00 -3.19 20.03
CA ASP A 260 7.68 -2.42 21.05
C ASP A 260 7.86 -0.96 20.63
N ASP A 261 8.13 -0.73 19.34
CA ASP A 261 8.29 0.61 18.79
C ASP A 261 6.98 1.39 18.78
N LEU A 262 5.82 0.73 18.56
CA LEU A 262 4.50 1.34 18.73
C LEU A 262 4.30 1.89 20.15
N LYS A 263 4.81 1.21 21.18
CA LYS A 263 4.71 1.68 22.58
C LYS A 263 5.71 2.79 22.88
N THR A 264 6.94 2.68 22.34
CA THR A 264 8.05 3.62 22.60
C THR A 264 7.83 4.93 21.86
N VAL A 265 7.56 4.88 20.57
CA VAL A 265 7.37 6.05 19.70
C VAL A 265 6.00 6.69 19.91
N ARG A 266 4.98 5.88 20.23
CA ARG A 266 3.56 6.31 20.31
C ARG A 266 3.17 7.11 19.07
N PRO A 267 3.21 6.49 17.87
CA PRO A 267 3.00 7.19 16.62
C PRO A 267 1.61 7.84 16.58
N THR A 268 1.52 8.99 15.91
CA THR A 268 0.23 9.65 15.67
C THR A 268 -0.38 9.25 14.33
N VAL A 269 0.47 8.88 13.38
CA VAL A 269 0.10 8.44 12.03
C VAL A 269 1.09 7.38 11.52
N MET A 270 0.67 6.59 10.54
CA MET A 270 1.58 5.71 9.78
C MET A 270 0.97 5.33 8.44
N ALA A 271 1.82 5.01 7.47
CA ALA A 271 1.43 4.22 6.31
C ALA A 271 1.48 2.73 6.69
N SER A 272 0.57 1.95 6.15
CA SER A 272 0.45 0.53 6.48
C SER A 272 -0.09 -0.29 5.32
N ALA A 273 0.05 -1.62 5.42
CA ALA A 273 -0.58 -2.57 4.52
C ALA A 273 -1.71 -3.34 5.23
N PRO A 274 -2.70 -3.85 4.50
CA PRO A 274 -3.83 -4.60 5.06
C PRO A 274 -3.42 -5.74 5.99
N ARG A 275 -2.37 -6.49 5.62
CA ARG A 275 -1.88 -7.65 6.38
C ARG A 275 -1.49 -7.31 7.82
N LEU A 276 -1.01 -6.10 8.07
CA LEU A 276 -0.71 -5.64 9.44
C LEU A 276 -1.97 -5.63 10.29
N TRP A 277 -3.06 -5.09 9.76
CA TRP A 277 -4.34 -4.96 10.46
C TRP A 277 -5.03 -6.31 10.62
N GLU A 278 -4.95 -7.16 9.63
CA GLU A 278 -5.45 -8.54 9.69
C GLU A 278 -4.75 -9.33 10.81
N ASN A 279 -3.44 -9.30 10.87
CA ASN A 279 -2.66 -9.96 11.92
C ASN A 279 -2.97 -9.40 13.31
N LEU A 280 -3.10 -8.08 13.43
CA LEU A 280 -3.46 -7.43 14.69
C LEU A 280 -4.87 -7.79 15.13
N TYR A 281 -5.82 -7.83 14.20
CA TYR A 281 -7.19 -8.29 14.44
C TYR A 281 -7.23 -9.71 14.99
N LEU A 282 -6.58 -10.65 14.32
CA LEU A 282 -6.50 -12.04 14.76
C LEU A 282 -5.87 -12.18 16.16
N LYS A 283 -4.78 -11.44 16.43
CA LYS A 283 -4.13 -11.39 17.75
C LYS A 283 -5.05 -10.87 18.83
N ILE A 284 -5.80 -9.80 18.56
CA ILE A 284 -6.79 -9.25 19.52
C ILE A 284 -7.88 -10.29 19.81
N LEU A 285 -8.45 -10.93 18.78
CA LEU A 285 -9.49 -11.94 18.98
C LEU A 285 -8.98 -13.17 19.74
N SER A 286 -7.76 -13.63 19.46
CA SER A 286 -7.12 -14.72 20.21
C SER A 286 -6.96 -14.38 21.68
N ASN A 287 -6.48 -13.15 22.00
CA ASN A 287 -6.35 -12.68 23.37
C ASN A 287 -7.71 -12.54 24.09
N VAL A 288 -8.75 -12.13 23.36
CA VAL A 288 -10.12 -12.10 23.92
C VAL A 288 -10.62 -13.50 24.21
N LYS A 289 -10.40 -14.46 23.30
CA LYS A 289 -10.83 -15.85 23.46
C LYS A 289 -10.17 -16.56 24.66
N SER A 290 -8.90 -16.21 24.95
CA SER A 290 -8.16 -16.75 26.10
C SER A 290 -8.45 -16.02 27.42
N ALA A 291 -9.19 -14.91 27.41
CA ALA A 291 -9.53 -14.17 28.60
C ALA A 291 -10.66 -14.83 29.41
N PRO A 292 -10.82 -14.50 30.73
CA PRO A 292 -11.95 -14.99 31.52
C PRO A 292 -13.31 -14.68 30.89
N PRO A 293 -14.34 -15.56 31.05
CA PRO A 293 -15.64 -15.40 30.38
C PRO A 293 -16.32 -14.03 30.57
N ILE A 294 -16.15 -13.43 31.75
CA ILE A 294 -16.68 -12.09 32.02
C ILE A 294 -16.04 -11.03 31.11
N ARG A 295 -14.71 -11.10 30.90
CA ARG A 295 -14.00 -10.17 30.01
C ARG A 295 -14.38 -10.38 28.55
N GLN A 296 -14.61 -11.63 28.13
CA GLN A 296 -15.11 -11.94 26.78
C GLN A 296 -16.50 -11.30 26.57
N LYS A 297 -17.44 -11.52 27.47
CA LYS A 297 -18.80 -10.93 27.41
C LYS A 297 -18.74 -9.41 27.37
N LEU A 298 -17.88 -8.82 28.20
CA LEU A 298 -17.71 -7.36 28.25
C LEU A 298 -17.14 -6.79 26.94
N PHE A 299 -16.18 -7.48 26.34
CA PHE A 299 -15.64 -7.11 25.02
C PHE A 299 -16.72 -7.16 23.93
N HIS A 300 -17.46 -8.27 23.84
CA HIS A 300 -18.50 -8.42 22.83
C HIS A 300 -19.63 -7.39 23.01
N LEU A 301 -20.02 -7.08 24.25
CA LEU A 301 -21.00 -6.06 24.53
C LEU A 301 -20.46 -4.67 24.13
N ALA A 302 -19.22 -4.33 24.54
CA ALA A 302 -18.59 -3.06 24.21
C ALA A 302 -18.51 -2.85 22.69
N TYR A 303 -18.10 -3.88 21.96
CA TYR A 303 -18.04 -3.83 20.50
C TYR A 303 -19.44 -3.67 19.87
N ALA A 304 -20.44 -4.44 20.33
CA ALA A 304 -21.79 -4.39 19.78
C ALA A 304 -22.44 -3.01 19.94
N VAL A 305 -22.40 -2.43 21.15
CA VAL A 305 -23.01 -1.11 21.40
C VAL A 305 -22.25 0.01 20.66
N THR A 306 -20.92 -0.07 20.60
CA THR A 306 -20.11 0.91 19.86
C THR A 306 -20.36 0.82 18.36
N ARG A 307 -20.46 -0.40 17.81
CA ARG A 307 -20.84 -0.62 16.41
C ARG A 307 -22.18 0.04 16.06
N ASN A 308 -23.20 -0.11 16.91
CA ASN A 308 -24.51 0.51 16.69
C ASN A 308 -24.40 2.04 16.65
N VAL A 309 -23.68 2.63 17.62
CA VAL A 309 -23.46 4.09 17.66
C VAL A 309 -22.72 4.56 16.41
N LYS A 310 -21.62 3.89 16.05
CA LYS A 310 -20.78 4.28 14.90
C LYS A 310 -21.50 4.11 13.56
N ARG A 311 -22.30 3.06 13.39
CA ARG A 311 -23.14 2.87 12.20
C ARG A 311 -24.19 3.97 12.07
N ALA A 312 -24.84 4.36 13.17
CA ALA A 312 -25.79 5.45 13.17
C ALA A 312 -25.12 6.80 12.84
N GLU A 313 -24.01 7.13 13.51
CA GLU A 313 -23.24 8.34 13.22
C GLU A 313 -22.84 8.44 11.73
N ARG A 314 -22.37 7.34 11.14
CA ARG A 314 -22.02 7.29 9.71
C ARG A 314 -23.22 7.45 8.79
N PHE A 315 -24.34 6.83 9.11
CA PHE A 315 -25.56 7.00 8.34
C PHE A 315 -25.96 8.48 8.27
N TYR A 316 -26.04 9.17 9.42
CA TYR A 316 -26.41 10.57 9.47
C TYR A 316 -25.38 11.54 8.87
N ARG A 317 -24.12 11.10 8.73
CA ARG A 317 -23.07 11.84 8.01
C ARG A 317 -23.00 11.51 6.51
N GLY A 318 -23.89 10.67 5.98
CA GLY A 318 -23.84 10.21 4.58
C GLY A 318 -22.69 9.26 4.27
N GLN A 319 -22.04 8.70 5.31
CA GLN A 319 -20.85 7.81 5.20
C GLN A 319 -21.21 6.32 5.21
N GLN A 320 -22.47 5.96 5.06
CA GLN A 320 -22.87 4.59 4.85
C GLN A 320 -22.88 4.29 3.36
N LEU A 321 -22.15 3.25 2.94
CA LEU A 321 -22.02 2.82 1.55
C LEU A 321 -23.38 2.77 0.83
N ASP A 322 -23.45 3.44 -0.31
CA ASP A 322 -24.62 3.45 -1.21
C ASP A 322 -24.18 3.20 -2.65
N GLU A 323 -24.42 1.99 -3.13
CA GLU A 323 -24.04 1.54 -4.47
C GLU A 323 -25.18 1.70 -5.50
N HIS A 324 -26.42 1.83 -5.05
CA HIS A 324 -27.61 1.71 -5.91
C HIS A 324 -28.51 2.96 -5.93
N GLY A 325 -28.21 3.95 -5.08
CA GLY A 325 -29.06 5.14 -4.92
C GLY A 325 -30.33 4.83 -4.11
N ARG A 326 -30.27 5.08 -2.80
CA ARG A 326 -31.38 4.75 -1.90
C ARG A 326 -32.58 5.67 -2.13
N GLY A 327 -33.76 5.06 -2.22
CA GLY A 327 -35.02 5.80 -2.24
C GLY A 327 -35.38 6.46 -0.90
N VAL A 328 -36.29 7.45 -0.93
CA VAL A 328 -36.71 8.22 0.25
C VAL A 328 -37.25 7.31 1.36
N PHE A 329 -38.12 6.35 1.04
CA PHE A 329 -38.69 5.43 2.04
C PHE A 329 -37.63 4.53 2.70
N GLN A 330 -36.66 4.05 1.92
CA GLN A 330 -35.56 3.25 2.42
C GLN A 330 -34.70 4.07 3.38
N ASN A 331 -34.37 5.31 3.01
CA ASN A 331 -33.62 6.22 3.87
C ASN A 331 -34.37 6.53 5.16
N LEU A 332 -35.69 6.76 5.11
CA LEU A 332 -36.51 7.04 6.30
C LEU A 332 -36.54 5.82 7.25
N LYS A 333 -36.73 4.61 6.71
CA LYS A 333 -36.68 3.37 7.50
C LYS A 333 -35.33 3.20 8.20
N LEU A 334 -34.23 3.40 7.46
CA LEU A 334 -32.87 3.32 8.01
C LEU A 334 -32.63 4.39 9.07
N ALA A 335 -33.10 5.64 8.85
CA ALA A 335 -32.97 6.73 9.80
C ALA A 335 -33.64 6.38 11.15
N CYS A 336 -34.89 5.92 11.12
CA CYS A 336 -35.59 5.49 12.33
C CYS A 336 -34.89 4.36 13.05
N THR A 337 -34.44 3.34 12.30
CA THR A 337 -33.69 2.20 12.88
C THR A 337 -32.39 2.64 13.54
N HIS A 338 -31.60 3.49 12.87
CA HIS A 338 -30.35 4.00 13.41
C HIS A 338 -30.54 4.94 14.59
N ALA A 339 -31.60 5.75 14.61
CA ALA A 339 -31.96 6.60 15.76
C ALA A 339 -32.24 5.76 17.00
N CYS A 340 -33.10 4.74 16.89
CA CYS A 340 -33.42 3.83 17.98
C CYS A 340 -32.17 3.11 18.52
N LEU A 341 -31.35 2.52 17.60
CA LEU A 341 -30.12 1.83 17.99
C LEU A 341 -29.11 2.76 18.66
N TRP A 342 -28.98 3.98 18.16
CA TRP A 342 -28.10 4.99 18.76
C TRP A 342 -28.55 5.35 20.16
N ALA A 343 -29.83 5.67 20.35
CA ALA A 343 -30.39 6.08 21.64
C ALA A 343 -30.18 5.03 22.74
N VAL A 344 -30.39 3.74 22.41
CA VAL A 344 -30.20 2.64 23.38
C VAL A 344 -28.71 2.37 23.63
N SER A 345 -27.84 2.61 22.64
CA SER A 345 -26.43 2.18 22.69
C SER A 345 -25.46 3.25 23.17
N ILE A 346 -25.81 4.57 23.11
CA ILE A 346 -24.85 5.65 23.33
C ILE A 346 -24.28 5.68 24.76
N VAL A 347 -25.11 5.49 25.78
CA VAL A 347 -24.67 5.51 27.19
C VAL A 347 -23.79 4.32 27.51
N PRO A 348 -24.20 3.07 27.25
CA PRO A 348 -23.32 1.91 27.48
C PRO A 348 -22.06 1.95 26.62
N ALA A 349 -22.11 2.46 25.39
CA ALA A 349 -20.92 2.61 24.55
C ALA A 349 -19.87 3.54 25.19
N LYS A 350 -20.28 4.70 25.71
CA LYS A 350 -19.35 5.64 26.37
C LYS A 350 -18.72 5.03 27.63
N LEU A 351 -19.50 4.33 28.45
CA LEU A 351 -18.98 3.67 29.66
C LEU A 351 -17.97 2.56 29.31
N LEU A 352 -18.33 1.70 28.37
CA LEU A 352 -17.50 0.57 27.96
C LEU A 352 -16.28 0.98 27.12
N ASP A 353 -16.34 2.12 26.46
CA ASP A 353 -15.17 2.68 25.75
C ASP A 353 -14.00 2.89 26.69
N GLY A 354 -14.21 3.56 27.83
CA GLY A 354 -13.18 3.82 28.82
C GLY A 354 -12.61 2.55 29.47
N ILE A 355 -13.45 1.52 29.69
CA ILE A 355 -13.08 0.29 30.39
C ILE A 355 -12.40 -0.71 29.46
N VAL A 356 -12.87 -0.85 28.21
CA VAL A 356 -12.46 -1.89 27.26
C VAL A 356 -11.71 -1.32 26.07
N LEU A 357 -12.34 -0.43 25.28
CA LEU A 357 -11.81 -0.05 23.97
C LEU A 357 -10.58 0.85 24.07
N LYS A 358 -10.48 1.69 25.10
CA LYS A 358 -9.27 2.48 25.39
C LYS A 358 -8.03 1.61 25.54
N LYS A 359 -8.18 0.41 26.15
CA LYS A 359 -7.06 -0.55 26.32
C LYS A 359 -6.64 -1.16 24.97
N LEU A 360 -7.59 -1.38 24.06
CA LEU A 360 -7.28 -1.87 22.72
C LEU A 360 -6.54 -0.79 21.91
N ARG A 361 -6.98 0.47 21.98
CA ARG A 361 -6.27 1.57 21.32
C ARG A 361 -4.85 1.80 21.86
N ALA A 362 -4.58 1.44 23.10
CA ALA A 362 -3.22 1.51 23.66
C ALA A 362 -2.21 0.57 22.99
N ILE A 363 -2.68 -0.47 22.28
CA ILE A 363 -1.82 -1.41 21.53
C ILE A 363 -1.03 -0.69 20.44
N VAL A 364 -1.61 0.35 19.83
CA VAL A 364 -0.98 1.19 18.81
C VAL A 364 -0.36 2.47 19.38
N GLY A 365 -0.02 2.48 20.69
CA GLY A 365 0.66 3.60 21.36
C GLY A 365 -0.25 4.63 22.03
N GLY A 366 -1.55 4.55 21.84
CA GLY A 366 -2.58 5.38 22.53
C GLY A 366 -2.76 6.80 21.99
N GLU A 367 -1.83 7.33 21.19
CA GLU A 367 -1.92 8.67 20.56
C GLU A 367 -2.24 8.60 19.05
N PHE A 368 -2.52 7.41 18.58
CA PHE A 368 -2.75 7.12 17.19
C PHE A 368 -4.03 7.75 16.66
N ARG A 369 -3.91 8.68 15.73
CA ARG A 369 -5.04 9.37 15.09
C ARG A 369 -5.61 8.63 13.91
N GLY A 370 -4.80 7.77 13.29
CA GLY A 370 -5.20 6.94 12.17
C GLY A 370 -4.03 6.49 11.31
N THR A 371 -4.34 5.62 10.37
CA THR A 371 -3.40 5.09 9.39
C THR A 371 -3.97 5.20 8.00
N ILE A 372 -3.09 5.35 7.01
CA ILE A 372 -3.44 5.08 5.62
C ILE A 372 -3.10 3.62 5.37
N SER A 373 -4.05 2.84 4.87
CA SER A 373 -3.82 1.45 4.44
C SER A 373 -3.88 1.37 2.93
N GLY A 374 -2.82 0.87 2.32
CA GLY A 374 -2.68 0.80 0.86
C GLY A 374 -1.95 -0.44 0.38
N GLY A 375 -1.79 -0.55 -0.95
CA GLY A 375 -1.09 -1.67 -1.57
C GLY A 375 -1.95 -2.94 -1.78
N GLY A 376 -3.09 -3.05 -1.14
CA GLY A 376 -4.06 -4.15 -1.28
C GLY A 376 -5.40 -3.78 -0.66
N ALA A 377 -6.44 -4.57 -0.90
CA ALA A 377 -7.74 -4.39 -0.28
C ALA A 377 -7.72 -4.88 1.17
N LEU A 378 -8.28 -4.08 2.09
CA LEU A 378 -8.49 -4.49 3.46
C LEU A 378 -9.81 -5.26 3.57
N GLN A 379 -9.78 -6.37 4.29
CA GLN A 379 -10.99 -7.17 4.47
C GLN A 379 -12.08 -6.37 5.21
N PRO A 380 -13.35 -6.37 4.73
CA PRO A 380 -14.40 -5.50 5.27
C PRO A 380 -14.64 -5.64 6.77
N HIS A 381 -14.57 -6.84 7.32
CA HIS A 381 -14.78 -7.08 8.75
C HIS A 381 -13.62 -6.55 9.62
N VAL A 382 -12.39 -6.55 9.09
CA VAL A 382 -11.20 -5.98 9.74
C VAL A 382 -11.28 -4.46 9.71
N ASP A 383 -11.64 -3.90 8.56
CA ASP A 383 -11.89 -2.46 8.36
C ASP A 383 -12.97 -1.94 9.33
N GLU A 384 -14.14 -2.60 9.38
CA GLU A 384 -15.20 -2.28 10.34
C GLU A 384 -14.71 -2.34 11.77
N PHE A 385 -13.99 -3.39 12.14
CA PHE A 385 -13.52 -3.60 13.50
C PHE A 385 -12.66 -2.45 14.00
N PHE A 386 -11.60 -2.12 13.30
CA PHE A 386 -10.67 -1.06 13.74
C PHE A 386 -11.33 0.32 13.76
N ASN A 387 -12.11 0.61 12.74
CA ASN A 387 -12.83 1.88 12.67
C ASN A 387 -13.89 2.01 13.77
N PHE A 388 -14.52 0.92 14.20
CA PHE A 388 -15.52 0.98 15.29
C PHE A 388 -14.86 1.07 16.67
N ILE A 389 -13.73 0.41 16.90
CA ILE A 389 -13.02 0.56 18.19
C ILE A 389 -12.27 1.88 18.33
N GLY A 390 -12.29 2.74 17.30
CA GLY A 390 -11.70 4.07 17.33
C GLY A 390 -10.23 4.14 16.94
N ILE A 391 -9.79 3.19 16.10
CA ILE A 391 -8.52 3.23 15.35
C ILE A 391 -8.87 3.46 13.88
N PRO A 392 -8.89 4.70 13.38
CA PRO A 392 -9.30 4.97 12.00
C PRO A 392 -8.31 4.38 11.01
N VAL A 393 -8.78 3.48 10.16
CA VAL A 393 -8.05 2.96 9.01
C VAL A 393 -8.61 3.63 7.77
N LEU A 394 -7.80 4.49 7.15
CA LEU A 394 -8.10 5.19 5.92
C LEU A 394 -7.55 4.38 4.76
N GLU A 395 -8.42 3.69 4.03
CA GLU A 395 -8.00 2.93 2.87
C GLU A 395 -7.69 3.86 1.71
N GLY A 396 -6.55 3.64 1.03
CA GLY A 396 -6.09 4.38 -0.14
C GLY A 396 -5.91 3.47 -1.33
N TYR A 397 -6.20 3.97 -2.51
CA TYR A 397 -6.03 3.30 -3.80
C TYR A 397 -5.08 4.08 -4.69
N GLY A 398 -4.26 3.34 -5.41
CA GLY A 398 -3.36 3.86 -6.41
C GLY A 398 -2.34 2.83 -6.86
N MET A 399 -1.40 3.30 -7.67
CA MET A 399 -0.37 2.47 -8.30
C MET A 399 0.89 3.31 -8.53
N THR A 400 2.02 2.68 -8.78
CA THR A 400 3.28 3.40 -9.02
C THR A 400 3.16 4.41 -10.15
N GLU A 401 2.43 4.05 -11.20
CA GLU A 401 2.14 4.89 -12.37
C GLU A 401 1.31 6.15 -12.04
N THR A 402 0.86 6.31 -10.80
CA THR A 402 0.07 7.46 -10.34
C THR A 402 0.62 8.15 -9.09
N SER A 403 1.87 7.95 -8.73
CA SER A 403 2.74 8.69 -7.80
C SER A 403 2.41 8.72 -6.29
N PRO A 404 1.69 7.81 -5.63
CA PRO A 404 0.90 6.69 -6.12
C PRO A 404 -0.62 6.91 -6.05
N VAL A 405 -1.14 7.91 -5.28
CA VAL A 405 -2.52 7.95 -4.79
C VAL A 405 -3.50 8.47 -5.83
N LEU A 406 -4.58 7.72 -6.07
CA LEU A 406 -5.71 8.07 -6.92
C LEU A 406 -6.98 8.38 -6.14
N ALA A 407 -7.21 7.69 -5.05
CA ALA A 407 -8.33 7.91 -4.15
C ALA A 407 -7.92 7.54 -2.71
N VAL A 408 -8.46 8.23 -1.73
CA VAL A 408 -8.18 7.96 -0.32
C VAL A 408 -9.36 8.37 0.55
N ARG A 409 -9.67 7.56 1.56
CA ARG A 409 -10.61 7.96 2.61
C ARG A 409 -10.02 9.07 3.47
N THR A 410 -10.88 9.93 3.97
CA THR A 410 -10.50 10.98 4.91
C THR A 410 -11.21 10.80 6.25
N TRP A 411 -10.77 11.50 7.30
CA TRP A 411 -11.51 11.50 8.58
C TRP A 411 -12.92 12.09 8.44
N HIS A 412 -13.13 12.95 7.44
CA HIS A 412 -14.42 13.62 7.20
C HIS A 412 -15.34 12.79 6.29
N ASN A 413 -14.78 11.94 5.43
CA ASN A 413 -15.53 11.05 4.54
C ASN A 413 -14.94 9.63 4.55
N LEU A 414 -15.35 8.85 5.57
CA LEU A 414 -14.89 7.49 5.81
C LEU A 414 -16.03 6.52 5.49
N VAL A 415 -16.15 6.15 4.21
CA VAL A 415 -17.13 5.16 3.73
C VAL A 415 -16.47 3.79 3.66
N ILE A 416 -16.75 2.92 4.64
CA ILE A 416 -16.23 1.54 4.69
C ILE A 416 -16.68 0.78 3.44
N GLY A 417 -15.79 -0.03 2.87
CA GLY A 417 -16.00 -0.78 1.64
C GLY A 417 -15.69 0.01 0.36
N THR A 418 -15.12 1.22 0.50
CA THR A 418 -14.60 2.02 -0.61
C THR A 418 -13.16 2.42 -0.35
N VAL A 419 -12.47 2.94 -1.34
CA VAL A 419 -11.14 3.55 -1.20
C VAL A 419 -11.20 5.08 -1.09
N GLY A 420 -12.39 5.62 -0.81
CA GLY A 420 -12.62 7.06 -0.62
C GLY A 420 -12.90 7.82 -1.89
N GLU A 421 -12.88 9.15 -1.77
CA GLU A 421 -13.08 10.07 -2.89
C GLU A 421 -11.85 10.11 -3.81
N PRO A 422 -12.03 10.46 -5.09
CA PRO A 422 -10.91 10.78 -5.96
C PRO A 422 -9.98 11.81 -5.31
N TYR A 423 -8.67 11.61 -5.49
CA TYR A 423 -7.67 12.56 -5.02
C TYR A 423 -7.89 13.93 -5.67
N PRO A 424 -7.65 15.06 -4.98
CA PRO A 424 -7.86 16.37 -5.57
C PRO A 424 -7.15 16.51 -6.94
N HIS A 425 -7.85 17.14 -7.88
CA HIS A 425 -7.41 17.30 -9.28
C HIS A 425 -7.28 16.00 -10.08
N THR A 426 -7.88 14.89 -9.58
CA THR A 426 -7.97 13.63 -10.30
C THR A 426 -9.34 13.50 -10.95
N GLU A 427 -9.34 13.38 -12.27
CA GLU A 427 -10.51 13.00 -13.03
C GLU A 427 -10.60 11.47 -13.10
N ILE A 428 -11.77 10.90 -12.83
CA ILE A 428 -12.05 9.46 -12.94
C ILE A 428 -13.19 9.24 -13.92
N ARG A 429 -13.04 8.24 -14.79
CA ARG A 429 -14.11 7.71 -15.60
C ARG A 429 -14.17 6.20 -15.48
N ILE A 430 -15.38 5.66 -15.55
CA ILE A 430 -15.64 4.22 -15.61
C ILE A 430 -16.00 3.91 -17.06
N VAL A 431 -15.32 2.94 -17.64
CA VAL A 431 -15.43 2.57 -19.05
C VAL A 431 -15.88 1.12 -19.16
N ASP A 432 -16.86 0.87 -20.02
CA ASP A 432 -17.33 -0.48 -20.30
C ASP A 432 -16.24 -1.30 -21.01
N LEU A 433 -16.00 -2.50 -20.53
CA LEU A 433 -14.92 -3.37 -21.03
C LEU A 433 -15.15 -3.89 -22.46
N GLN A 434 -16.41 -4.01 -22.88
CA GLN A 434 -16.77 -4.60 -24.17
C GLN A 434 -16.94 -3.53 -25.24
N SER A 435 -17.74 -2.50 -24.93
CA SER A 435 -18.08 -1.44 -25.88
C SER A 435 -17.07 -0.28 -25.89
N GLY A 436 -16.29 -0.10 -24.81
CA GLY A 436 -15.44 1.07 -24.62
C GLY A 436 -16.22 2.36 -24.31
N GLU A 437 -17.54 2.27 -24.06
CA GLU A 437 -18.38 3.41 -23.71
C GLU A 437 -18.06 3.94 -22.32
N ILE A 438 -18.09 5.28 -22.15
CA ILE A 438 -17.95 5.89 -20.82
C ILE A 438 -19.27 5.74 -20.08
N LEU A 439 -19.25 4.95 -19.00
CA LEU A 439 -20.40 4.71 -18.13
C LEU A 439 -20.56 5.81 -17.07
N TYR A 440 -19.45 6.37 -16.60
CA TYR A 440 -19.39 7.46 -15.62
C TYR A 440 -18.19 8.38 -15.94
N PRO A 441 -18.32 9.71 -15.84
CA PRO A 441 -19.58 10.43 -15.65
C PRO A 441 -20.41 10.45 -16.95
N ASP A 442 -21.72 10.25 -16.86
CA ASP A 442 -22.65 10.38 -18.00
C ASP A 442 -23.98 11.00 -17.56
N SER A 443 -24.19 12.25 -17.90
CA SER A 443 -25.40 13.01 -17.54
C SER A 443 -26.70 12.45 -18.12
N ARG A 444 -26.65 11.61 -19.16
CA ARG A 444 -27.80 10.94 -19.78
C ARG A 444 -28.30 9.77 -18.92
N ARG A 445 -27.47 9.25 -18.02
CA ARG A 445 -27.79 8.11 -17.17
C ARG A 445 -28.32 8.55 -15.80
N SER A 446 -29.21 7.76 -15.23
CA SER A 446 -29.70 7.97 -13.87
C SER A 446 -28.51 7.98 -12.89
N GLY A 447 -28.52 8.96 -11.97
CA GLY A 447 -27.40 9.11 -11.03
C GLY A 447 -26.06 9.52 -11.65
N GLY A 448 -26.06 9.93 -12.94
CA GLY A 448 -24.83 10.33 -13.65
C GLY A 448 -23.89 9.15 -13.94
N GLY A 449 -24.41 7.92 -13.97
CA GLY A 449 -23.63 6.69 -14.16
C GLY A 449 -23.02 6.12 -12.86
N ARG A 450 -23.35 6.69 -11.69
CA ARG A 450 -22.91 6.11 -10.39
C ARG A 450 -23.50 4.72 -10.19
N GLY A 451 -22.71 3.85 -9.54
CA GLY A 451 -23.09 2.45 -9.30
C GLY A 451 -22.88 1.52 -10.49
N LEU A 452 -22.53 2.07 -11.67
CA LEU A 452 -22.17 1.25 -12.84
C LEU A 452 -20.73 0.78 -12.72
N ARG A 453 -20.51 -0.46 -13.14
CA ARG A 453 -19.25 -1.19 -13.05
C ARG A 453 -18.52 -1.16 -14.38
N GLY A 454 -17.23 -0.93 -14.38
CA GLY A 454 -16.37 -0.96 -15.55
C GLY A 454 -14.91 -0.73 -15.20
N GLU A 455 -14.07 -0.55 -16.19
CA GLU A 455 -12.65 -0.29 -16.03
C GLU A 455 -12.41 1.17 -15.62
N ILE A 456 -11.54 1.35 -14.64
CA ILE A 456 -11.21 2.67 -14.10
C ILE A 456 -10.15 3.32 -14.97
N HIS A 457 -10.46 4.45 -15.58
CA HIS A 457 -9.49 5.31 -16.23
C HIS A 457 -9.34 6.61 -15.46
N VAL A 458 -8.12 7.13 -15.41
CA VAL A 458 -7.77 8.29 -14.60
C VAL A 458 -6.97 9.31 -15.38
N LYS A 459 -7.14 10.58 -15.02
CA LYS A 459 -6.34 11.70 -15.53
C LYS A 459 -6.07 12.66 -14.38
N GLY A 460 -4.83 13.12 -14.26
CA GLY A 460 -4.43 14.05 -13.19
C GLY A 460 -2.93 14.33 -13.18
N PRO A 461 -2.50 15.28 -12.35
CA PRO A 461 -1.11 15.71 -12.28
C PRO A 461 -0.17 14.61 -11.75
N GLN A 462 -0.69 13.61 -11.06
CA GLN A 462 0.05 12.48 -10.51
C GLN A 462 0.33 11.36 -11.52
N VAL A 463 -0.28 11.39 -12.71
CA VAL A 463 -0.09 10.34 -13.73
C VAL A 463 1.33 10.41 -14.28
N MET A 464 2.00 9.27 -14.36
CA MET A 464 3.38 9.12 -14.82
C MET A 464 3.62 9.76 -16.19
N ARG A 465 4.87 10.10 -16.46
CA ARG A 465 5.30 10.50 -17.81
C ARG A 465 5.20 9.35 -18.83
N GLY A 466 5.42 8.11 -18.38
CA GLY A 466 5.41 6.90 -19.17
C GLY A 466 6.39 5.86 -18.64
N TYR A 467 6.50 4.73 -19.33
CA TYR A 467 7.51 3.73 -19.03
C TYR A 467 8.84 4.08 -19.71
N TYR A 468 9.93 3.98 -18.97
CA TYR A 468 11.28 4.29 -19.45
C TYR A 468 11.67 3.31 -20.57
N LYS A 469 12.11 3.86 -21.71
CA LYS A 469 12.47 3.10 -22.92
C LYS A 469 11.39 2.14 -23.47
N ASP A 470 10.10 2.32 -23.07
CA ASP A 470 8.98 1.51 -23.56
C ASP A 470 7.81 2.42 -24.04
N PRO A 471 7.95 3.07 -25.20
CA PRO A 471 6.91 3.93 -25.76
C PRO A 471 5.65 3.13 -26.16
N GLU A 472 5.79 1.90 -26.62
CA GLU A 472 4.64 1.05 -26.98
C GLU A 472 3.85 0.62 -25.74
N GLY A 473 4.53 0.20 -24.68
CA GLY A 473 3.90 -0.12 -23.39
C GLY A 473 3.21 1.11 -22.81
N THR A 474 3.82 2.29 -22.96
CA THR A 474 3.21 3.57 -22.54
C THR A 474 1.93 3.85 -23.34
N ALA A 475 1.97 3.74 -24.66
CA ALA A 475 0.81 4.01 -25.53
C ALA A 475 -0.36 3.03 -25.31
N ARG A 476 -0.08 1.84 -24.76
CA ARG A 476 -1.14 0.88 -24.39
C ARG A 476 -1.96 1.33 -23.20
N VAL A 477 -1.34 1.97 -22.22
CA VAL A 477 -2.00 2.36 -20.97
C VAL A 477 -2.33 3.85 -20.87
N LEU A 478 -1.62 4.72 -21.60
CA LEU A 478 -1.77 6.17 -21.55
C LEU A 478 -2.18 6.72 -22.92
N ARG A 479 -3.42 7.23 -23.04
CA ARG A 479 -3.98 7.78 -24.28
C ARG A 479 -4.70 9.09 -24.02
N GLY A 480 -4.32 10.15 -24.72
CA GLY A 480 -4.98 11.47 -24.60
C GLY A 480 -4.96 12.02 -23.16
N GLY A 481 -3.92 11.74 -22.39
CA GLY A 481 -3.78 12.14 -20.99
C GLY A 481 -4.60 11.27 -20.01
N TRP A 482 -5.36 10.28 -20.49
CA TRP A 482 -6.08 9.30 -19.69
C TRP A 482 -5.26 8.04 -19.57
N MET A 483 -5.08 7.59 -18.34
CA MET A 483 -4.41 6.34 -18.02
C MET A 483 -5.45 5.27 -17.70
N ASN A 484 -5.37 4.14 -18.41
CA ASN A 484 -6.07 2.92 -18.06
C ASN A 484 -5.34 2.24 -16.89
N THR A 485 -6.04 2.06 -15.77
CA THR A 485 -5.45 1.44 -14.57
C THR A 485 -5.40 -0.09 -14.64
N GLY A 486 -6.22 -0.68 -15.50
CA GLY A 486 -6.46 -2.12 -15.53
C GLY A 486 -7.23 -2.63 -14.31
N ASP A 487 -7.78 -1.76 -13.49
CA ASP A 487 -8.61 -2.11 -12.33
C ASP A 487 -10.09 -1.90 -12.66
N ILE A 488 -10.93 -2.82 -12.18
CA ILE A 488 -12.39 -2.76 -12.30
C ILE A 488 -12.98 -2.12 -11.06
N GLY A 489 -13.91 -1.21 -11.23
CA GLY A 489 -14.56 -0.54 -10.12
C GLY A 489 -15.80 0.25 -10.51
N MET A 490 -16.25 1.07 -9.58
CA MET A 490 -17.37 1.98 -9.75
C MET A 490 -17.19 3.25 -8.93
N VAL A 491 -17.91 4.31 -9.27
CA VAL A 491 -18.11 5.45 -8.39
C VAL A 491 -19.49 5.30 -7.73
N THR A 492 -19.50 5.25 -6.41
CA THR A 492 -20.70 5.06 -5.59
C THR A 492 -21.56 6.32 -5.53
N PHE A 493 -22.78 6.21 -5.02
CA PHE A 493 -23.65 7.38 -4.79
C PHE A 493 -23.12 8.31 -3.69
N ASN A 494 -22.20 7.83 -2.82
CA ASN A 494 -21.43 8.67 -1.90
C ASN A 494 -20.32 9.49 -2.58
N GLY A 495 -20.07 9.32 -3.90
CA GLY A 495 -18.96 9.95 -4.61
C GLY A 495 -17.61 9.27 -4.39
N CYS A 496 -17.58 8.11 -3.72
CA CYS A 496 -16.38 7.35 -3.42
C CYS A 496 -16.10 6.30 -4.50
N VAL A 497 -14.84 6.00 -4.71
CA VAL A 497 -14.39 4.91 -5.60
C VAL A 497 -14.45 3.59 -4.83
N LYS A 498 -15.03 2.57 -5.45
CA LYS A 498 -15.01 1.19 -4.98
C LYS A 498 -14.28 0.33 -6.00
N ILE A 499 -13.23 -0.36 -5.54
CA ILE A 499 -12.47 -1.32 -6.36
C ILE A 499 -13.16 -2.68 -6.24
N LEU A 500 -13.31 -3.37 -7.36
CA LEU A 500 -13.93 -4.69 -7.44
C LEU A 500 -12.92 -5.77 -7.80
N GLY A 501 -11.91 -5.44 -8.63
CA GLY A 501 -10.90 -6.40 -9.07
C GLY A 501 -9.98 -5.83 -10.12
N ARG A 502 -9.35 -6.72 -10.89
CA ARG A 502 -8.52 -6.35 -12.05
C ARG A 502 -9.07 -6.92 -13.33
N SER A 503 -9.04 -6.15 -14.41
CA SER A 503 -9.58 -6.59 -15.71
C SER A 503 -8.94 -7.89 -16.21
N LYS A 504 -7.66 -8.08 -15.99
CA LYS A 504 -6.92 -9.33 -16.33
C LYS A 504 -7.20 -10.52 -15.41
N ASP A 505 -7.73 -10.28 -14.21
CA ASP A 505 -8.07 -11.32 -13.22
C ASP A 505 -9.56 -11.67 -13.26
N THR A 506 -10.35 -10.92 -14.03
CA THR A 506 -11.77 -11.18 -14.26
C THR A 506 -11.96 -12.56 -14.89
N ILE A 507 -12.79 -13.38 -14.26
CA ILE A 507 -13.13 -14.72 -14.75
C ILE A 507 -14.33 -14.59 -15.69
N VAL A 508 -14.17 -15.03 -16.93
CA VAL A 508 -15.25 -15.08 -17.90
C VAL A 508 -15.80 -16.50 -17.95
N LEU A 509 -17.06 -16.69 -17.56
CA LEU A 509 -17.73 -17.99 -17.65
C LEU A 509 -18.20 -18.29 -19.08
N LEU A 510 -18.47 -19.56 -19.37
CA LEU A 510 -18.98 -20.00 -20.68
C LEU A 510 -20.30 -19.32 -21.10
N ASN A 511 -21.09 -18.83 -20.17
CA ASN A 511 -22.33 -18.07 -20.42
C ASN A 511 -22.07 -16.57 -20.67
N GLY A 512 -20.80 -16.13 -20.70
CA GLY A 512 -20.40 -14.74 -20.93
C GLY A 512 -20.43 -13.84 -19.68
N GLU A 513 -20.76 -14.36 -18.51
CA GLU A 513 -20.72 -13.58 -17.27
C GLU A 513 -19.30 -13.27 -16.86
N ASN A 514 -19.05 -12.00 -16.55
CA ASN A 514 -17.77 -11.50 -16.04
C ASN A 514 -17.80 -11.44 -14.50
N ILE A 515 -16.92 -12.17 -13.85
CA ILE A 515 -16.87 -12.30 -12.40
C ILE A 515 -15.54 -11.79 -11.86
N GLU A 516 -15.62 -10.90 -10.88
CA GLU A 516 -14.45 -10.47 -10.13
C GLU A 516 -14.19 -11.43 -8.97
N PRO A 517 -13.09 -12.16 -8.96
CA PRO A 517 -12.83 -13.16 -7.93
C PRO A 517 -12.53 -12.54 -6.56
N VAL A 518 -11.92 -11.35 -6.50
CA VAL A 518 -11.45 -10.73 -5.26
C VAL A 518 -12.54 -10.54 -4.21
N PRO A 519 -13.76 -10.03 -4.53
CA PRO A 519 -14.84 -9.92 -3.55
C PRO A 519 -15.30 -11.26 -2.98
N ILE A 520 -15.27 -12.31 -3.80
CA ILE A 520 -15.64 -13.67 -3.39
C ILE A 520 -14.56 -14.24 -2.46
N GLU A 521 -13.29 -14.09 -2.81
CA GLU A 521 -12.15 -14.53 -2.01
C GLU A 521 -12.10 -13.81 -0.66
N ALA A 522 -12.30 -12.49 -0.66
CA ALA A 522 -12.37 -11.70 0.57
C ALA A 522 -13.48 -12.19 1.51
N ARG A 523 -14.57 -12.70 0.95
CA ARG A 523 -15.67 -13.23 1.74
C ARG A 523 -15.40 -14.67 2.22
N LEU A 524 -14.75 -15.50 1.41
CA LEU A 524 -14.40 -16.87 1.78
C LEU A 524 -13.43 -16.95 2.97
N VAL A 525 -12.45 -16.05 3.06
CA VAL A 525 -11.49 -16.01 4.17
C VAL A 525 -12.11 -15.50 5.49
N GLU A 526 -13.39 -15.13 5.53
CA GLU A 526 -14.14 -14.93 6.77
C GLU A 526 -14.52 -16.26 7.45
N SER A 527 -14.45 -17.37 6.72
CA SER A 527 -14.56 -18.71 7.33
C SER A 527 -13.37 -18.98 8.22
N SER A 528 -13.62 -19.48 9.43
CA SER A 528 -12.54 -19.91 10.32
C SER A 528 -11.75 -21.13 9.79
N PHE A 529 -12.29 -21.84 8.81
CA PHE A 529 -11.65 -23.02 8.22
C PHE A 529 -10.79 -22.69 6.99
N VAL A 530 -10.80 -21.43 6.52
CA VAL A 530 -10.08 -20.96 5.32
C VAL A 530 -9.01 -19.94 5.71
N ASP A 531 -7.73 -20.27 5.54
CA ASP A 531 -6.63 -19.32 5.74
C ASP A 531 -6.36 -18.46 4.51
N GLN A 532 -6.39 -19.09 3.32
CA GLN A 532 -6.20 -18.42 2.03
C GLN A 532 -7.05 -19.12 0.98
N CYS A 533 -7.42 -18.43 -0.08
CA CYS A 533 -8.12 -19.05 -1.20
C CYS A 533 -7.84 -18.34 -2.52
N MET A 534 -8.06 -19.05 -3.62
CA MET A 534 -8.09 -18.49 -4.97
C MET A 534 -9.30 -19.06 -5.71
N VAL A 535 -10.16 -18.14 -6.21
CA VAL A 535 -11.31 -18.51 -7.05
C VAL A 535 -10.84 -18.73 -8.48
N VAL A 536 -11.33 -19.80 -9.10
CA VAL A 536 -11.05 -20.23 -10.47
C VAL A 536 -12.33 -20.54 -11.23
N GLY A 537 -12.30 -20.56 -12.55
CA GLY A 537 -13.48 -20.84 -13.35
C GLY A 537 -13.43 -20.23 -14.76
N GLN A 538 -12.26 -19.77 -15.22
CA GLN A 538 -12.10 -19.23 -16.56
C GLN A 538 -12.55 -20.26 -17.60
N ASP A 539 -13.45 -19.83 -18.51
CA ASP A 539 -14.05 -20.66 -19.55
C ASP A 539 -14.77 -21.92 -19.03
N GLN A 540 -15.33 -21.83 -17.82
CA GLN A 540 -16.09 -22.92 -17.17
C GLN A 540 -17.59 -22.53 -17.02
N LYS A 541 -18.42 -23.51 -16.70
CA LYS A 541 -19.86 -23.30 -16.46
C LYS A 541 -20.16 -22.64 -15.12
N ALA A 542 -19.25 -22.75 -14.16
CA ALA A 542 -19.39 -22.27 -12.78
C ALA A 542 -18.05 -21.98 -12.16
N LEU A 543 -18.05 -21.33 -10.99
CA LEU A 543 -16.84 -21.08 -10.21
C LEU A 543 -16.47 -22.25 -9.33
N ALA A 544 -15.17 -22.38 -9.11
CA ALA A 544 -14.58 -23.26 -8.11
C ALA A 544 -13.56 -22.50 -7.25
N ALA A 545 -13.05 -23.11 -6.18
CA ALA A 545 -12.04 -22.53 -5.32
C ALA A 545 -10.92 -23.50 -4.95
N LEU A 546 -9.68 -22.99 -4.98
CA LEU A 546 -8.54 -23.59 -4.28
C LEU A 546 -8.48 -22.98 -2.88
N ILE A 547 -8.42 -23.82 -1.85
CA ILE A 547 -8.52 -23.41 -0.44
C ILE A 547 -7.30 -23.90 0.34
N VAL A 548 -6.63 -23.01 1.03
CA VAL A 548 -5.65 -23.35 2.07
C VAL A 548 -6.42 -23.55 3.38
N PRO A 549 -6.42 -24.77 3.98
CA PRO A 549 -7.16 -25.04 5.20
C PRO A 549 -6.49 -24.41 6.43
N SER A 550 -7.29 -23.91 7.36
CA SER A 550 -6.80 -23.47 8.67
C SER A 550 -6.65 -24.64 9.62
N PHE A 551 -5.50 -25.28 9.64
CA PHE A 551 -5.22 -26.42 10.52
C PHE A 551 -5.42 -26.11 12.01
N GLU A 552 -5.18 -24.86 12.42
CA GLU A 552 -5.40 -24.44 13.80
C GLU A 552 -6.88 -24.52 14.18
N HIS A 553 -7.77 -24.07 13.30
CA HIS A 553 -9.20 -24.07 13.55
C HIS A 553 -9.81 -25.47 13.41
N PHE A 554 -9.35 -26.28 12.47
CA PHE A 554 -9.75 -27.69 12.38
C PHE A 554 -9.36 -28.46 13.65
N ARG A 555 -8.15 -28.29 14.19
CA ARG A 555 -7.74 -28.87 15.47
C ARG A 555 -8.61 -28.41 16.64
N LYS A 556 -8.98 -27.13 16.69
CA LYS A 556 -9.90 -26.60 17.72
C LYS A 556 -11.31 -27.15 17.58
N ALA A 557 -11.72 -27.57 16.40
CA ALA A 557 -12.98 -28.23 16.13
C ALA A 557 -12.94 -29.75 16.40
N GLY A 558 -11.79 -30.28 16.84
CA GLY A 558 -11.65 -31.68 17.23
C GLY A 558 -11.05 -32.61 16.17
N PHE A 559 -10.53 -32.03 15.06
CA PHE A 559 -9.88 -32.79 14.00
C PHE A 559 -8.41 -33.08 14.34
N SER A 560 -7.95 -34.29 14.02
CA SER A 560 -6.57 -34.74 14.24
C SER A 560 -5.70 -34.71 13.00
N GLU A 561 -6.29 -34.45 11.85
CA GLU A 561 -5.64 -34.39 10.54
C GLU A 561 -4.56 -33.30 10.48
N SER A 562 -3.41 -33.68 9.94
CA SER A 562 -2.23 -32.82 9.88
C SER A 562 -1.89 -32.35 8.45
N THR A 563 -2.54 -32.95 7.46
CA THR A 563 -2.33 -32.62 6.05
C THR A 563 -3.63 -32.24 5.35
N ALA A 564 -3.50 -31.44 4.28
CA ALA A 564 -4.65 -31.05 3.45
C ALA A 564 -5.34 -32.27 2.79
N ALA A 565 -4.56 -33.30 2.45
CA ALA A 565 -5.07 -34.53 1.85
C ALA A 565 -5.92 -35.34 2.86
N GLU A 566 -5.46 -35.43 4.11
CA GLU A 566 -6.22 -36.08 5.19
C GLU A 566 -7.53 -35.33 5.49
N LEU A 567 -7.48 -33.99 5.57
CA LEU A 567 -8.68 -33.17 5.73
C LEU A 567 -9.64 -33.32 4.56
N ALA A 568 -9.12 -33.37 3.32
CA ALA A 568 -9.95 -33.58 2.12
C ALA A 568 -10.63 -34.95 2.10
N ALA A 569 -10.02 -35.99 2.70
CA ALA A 569 -10.59 -37.32 2.82
C ALA A 569 -11.59 -37.44 3.98
N ASN A 570 -11.63 -36.47 4.91
CA ASN A 570 -12.55 -36.46 6.02
C ASN A 570 -13.90 -35.85 5.62
N PRO A 571 -15.00 -36.62 5.58
CA PRO A 571 -16.32 -36.12 5.15
C PRO A 571 -16.85 -34.98 6.01
N GLU A 572 -16.54 -34.99 7.33
CA GLU A 572 -17.01 -33.94 8.23
C GLU A 572 -16.26 -32.61 8.03
N ALA A 573 -14.93 -32.65 7.80
CA ALA A 573 -14.17 -31.48 7.45
C ALA A 573 -14.67 -30.87 6.13
N HIS A 574 -15.00 -31.75 5.16
CA HIS A 574 -15.56 -31.30 3.88
C HIS A 574 -16.95 -30.67 4.10
N ARG A 575 -17.82 -31.27 4.88
CA ARG A 575 -19.16 -30.77 5.19
C ARG A 575 -19.10 -29.37 5.84
N LEU A 576 -18.27 -29.20 6.87
CA LEU A 576 -18.13 -27.91 7.57
C LEU A 576 -17.64 -26.81 6.65
N THR A 577 -16.66 -27.11 5.81
CA THR A 577 -16.14 -26.14 4.82
C THR A 577 -17.21 -25.77 3.81
N ASP A 578 -17.95 -26.75 3.30
CA ASP A 578 -19.02 -26.54 2.31
C ASP A 578 -20.19 -25.72 2.89
N GLU A 579 -20.58 -25.98 4.13
CA GLU A 579 -21.60 -25.20 4.85
C GLU A 579 -21.17 -23.74 5.02
N ASP A 580 -19.91 -23.49 5.39
CA ASP A 580 -19.39 -22.14 5.53
C ASP A 580 -19.33 -21.41 4.17
N ILE A 581 -18.88 -22.07 3.11
CA ILE A 581 -18.88 -21.50 1.76
C ILE A 581 -20.30 -21.08 1.36
N ARG A 582 -21.29 -21.97 1.52
CA ARG A 582 -22.70 -21.67 1.18
C ARG A 582 -23.29 -20.57 2.06
N ARG A 583 -22.92 -20.53 3.34
CA ARG A 583 -23.34 -19.48 4.29
C ARG A 583 -22.76 -18.12 3.92
N LEU A 584 -21.53 -18.07 3.42
CA LEU A 584 -20.82 -16.85 3.09
C LEU A 584 -21.16 -16.33 1.68
N ILE A 585 -21.19 -17.22 0.68
CA ILE A 585 -21.40 -16.85 -0.73
C ILE A 585 -22.83 -17.22 -1.13
N ASN A 586 -23.76 -16.29 -0.88
CA ASN A 586 -25.18 -16.46 -1.22
C ASN A 586 -25.85 -15.12 -1.53
N HIS A 587 -27.08 -15.18 -2.01
CA HIS A 587 -27.86 -14.01 -2.41
C HIS A 587 -28.12 -13.01 -1.26
N SER A 588 -28.32 -13.52 -0.04
CA SER A 588 -28.54 -12.65 1.15
C SER A 588 -27.31 -11.81 1.49
N ASN A 589 -26.13 -12.26 1.11
CA ASN A 589 -24.85 -11.55 1.25
C ASN A 589 -24.46 -10.74 0.01
N GLY A 590 -25.39 -10.59 -0.97
CA GLY A 590 -25.21 -9.76 -2.15
C GLY A 590 -24.56 -10.45 -3.34
N PHE A 591 -24.33 -11.78 -3.28
CA PHE A 591 -23.74 -12.54 -4.39
C PHE A 591 -24.82 -13.05 -5.34
N LYS A 592 -24.54 -12.99 -6.64
CA LYS A 592 -25.39 -13.49 -7.70
C LYS A 592 -25.31 -15.03 -7.80
N SER A 593 -26.24 -15.63 -8.51
CA SER A 593 -26.30 -17.10 -8.64
C SER A 593 -25.04 -17.67 -9.32
N PHE A 594 -24.47 -16.98 -10.27
CA PHE A 594 -23.28 -17.39 -11.00
C PHE A 594 -21.96 -17.08 -10.25
N GLU A 595 -22.00 -16.30 -9.15
CA GLU A 595 -20.85 -16.05 -8.27
C GLU A 595 -20.70 -17.11 -7.18
N ARG A 596 -21.57 -18.12 -7.14
CA ARG A 596 -21.50 -19.23 -6.17
C ARG A 596 -20.36 -20.18 -6.50
N ILE A 597 -19.64 -20.59 -5.47
CA ILE A 597 -18.64 -21.65 -5.56
C ILE A 597 -19.37 -22.99 -5.58
N THR A 598 -19.22 -23.75 -6.66
CA THR A 598 -19.91 -25.04 -6.84
C THR A 598 -19.08 -26.22 -6.41
N THR A 599 -17.76 -26.08 -6.45
CA THR A 599 -16.80 -27.11 -6.03
C THR A 599 -15.52 -26.45 -5.54
N TRP A 600 -14.71 -27.16 -4.78
CA TRP A 600 -13.46 -26.66 -4.24
C TRP A 600 -12.49 -27.80 -3.91
N ARG A 601 -11.20 -27.47 -3.73
CA ARG A 601 -10.16 -28.41 -3.30
C ARG A 601 -9.25 -27.74 -2.28
N PHE A 602 -8.82 -28.50 -1.27
CA PHE A 602 -7.72 -28.07 -0.41
C PHE A 602 -6.40 -28.13 -1.16
N VAL A 603 -5.56 -27.10 -0.97
CA VAL A 603 -4.18 -27.08 -1.46
C VAL A 603 -3.22 -27.54 -0.36
N PRO A 604 -2.11 -28.23 -0.72
CA PRO A 604 -1.27 -28.92 0.26
C PRO A 604 -0.45 -27.99 1.15
N LYS A 605 -0.19 -26.76 0.72
CA LYS A 605 0.61 -25.79 1.47
C LYS A 605 0.05 -24.37 1.32
N PRO A 606 0.34 -23.46 2.27
CA PRO A 606 0.03 -22.03 2.12
C PRO A 606 0.69 -21.43 0.89
N PHE A 607 0.05 -20.38 0.34
CA PHE A 607 0.67 -19.55 -0.70
C PHE A 607 1.78 -18.69 -0.08
N GLU A 608 2.99 -18.76 -0.63
CA GLU A 608 4.19 -18.16 -0.07
C GLU A 608 4.58 -16.86 -0.77
N VAL A 609 5.06 -15.89 0.04
CA VAL A 609 5.60 -14.64 -0.48
C VAL A 609 6.91 -14.90 -1.23
N GLY A 610 7.06 -14.28 -2.40
CA GLY A 610 8.20 -14.53 -3.29
C GLY A 610 7.93 -15.63 -4.31
N ASP A 611 7.06 -16.60 -3.99
CA ASP A 611 6.64 -17.70 -4.88
C ASP A 611 5.23 -17.43 -5.44
N GLU A 612 4.16 -17.92 -4.80
CA GLU A 612 2.76 -17.75 -5.24
C GLU A 612 2.18 -16.37 -4.94
N MET A 613 2.85 -15.59 -4.08
CA MET A 613 2.45 -14.20 -3.77
C MET A 613 3.57 -13.22 -4.06
N THR A 614 3.19 -11.98 -4.34
CA THR A 614 4.14 -10.86 -4.41
C THR A 614 4.59 -10.45 -3.01
N ASN A 615 5.65 -9.63 -2.89
CA ASN A 615 6.09 -9.05 -1.62
C ASN A 615 5.04 -8.14 -0.96
N THR A 616 4.03 -7.73 -1.72
CA THR A 616 2.84 -7.01 -1.23
C THR A 616 1.66 -7.94 -0.95
N PHE A 617 1.90 -9.24 -0.82
CA PHE A 617 0.91 -10.30 -0.51
C PHE A 617 -0.23 -10.46 -1.53
N LYS A 618 -0.04 -10.07 -2.78
CA LYS A 618 -1.00 -10.30 -3.87
C LYS A 618 -0.78 -11.66 -4.51
N LEU A 619 -1.84 -12.40 -4.78
CA LEU A 619 -1.78 -13.70 -5.45
C LEU A 619 -1.22 -13.54 -6.88
N LYS A 620 -0.24 -14.35 -7.21
CA LYS A 620 0.24 -14.53 -8.59
C LYS A 620 -0.61 -15.63 -9.24
N ARG A 621 -1.83 -15.28 -9.67
CA ARG A 621 -2.86 -16.22 -10.14
C ARG A 621 -2.36 -17.19 -11.18
N HIS A 622 -1.55 -16.74 -12.15
CA HIS A 622 -0.97 -17.60 -13.18
C HIS A 622 -0.06 -18.67 -12.59
N VAL A 623 0.80 -18.33 -11.61
CA VAL A 623 1.69 -19.29 -10.94
C VAL A 623 0.88 -20.34 -10.17
N ILE A 624 -0.15 -19.88 -9.42
CA ILE A 624 -1.02 -20.78 -8.66
C ILE A 624 -1.81 -21.69 -9.60
N SER A 625 -2.38 -21.14 -10.68
CA SER A 625 -3.15 -21.92 -11.65
C SER A 625 -2.30 -22.98 -12.36
N GLU A 626 -1.06 -22.64 -12.71
CA GLU A 626 -0.12 -23.57 -13.32
C GLU A 626 0.29 -24.67 -12.33
N ARG A 627 0.67 -24.30 -11.12
CA ARG A 627 1.10 -25.24 -10.07
C ARG A 627 0.01 -26.22 -9.68
N TYR A 628 -1.22 -25.77 -9.53
CA TYR A 628 -2.37 -26.58 -9.11
C TYR A 628 -3.31 -26.94 -10.27
N ALA A 629 -2.79 -26.96 -11.51
CA ALA A 629 -3.59 -27.29 -12.70
C ALA A 629 -4.30 -28.64 -12.59
N HIS A 630 -3.69 -29.64 -11.94
CA HIS A 630 -4.30 -30.95 -11.69
C HIS A 630 -5.56 -30.84 -10.82
N LEU A 631 -5.50 -30.10 -9.70
CA LEU A 631 -6.67 -29.89 -8.81
C LEU A 631 -7.76 -29.10 -9.53
N ILE A 632 -7.38 -28.11 -10.33
CA ILE A 632 -8.33 -27.34 -11.13
C ILE A 632 -9.02 -28.24 -12.16
N SER A 633 -8.29 -29.11 -12.83
CA SER A 633 -8.86 -30.05 -13.81
C SER A 633 -9.84 -31.04 -13.18
N GLU A 634 -9.58 -31.50 -11.94
CA GLU A 634 -10.49 -32.35 -11.19
C GLU A 634 -11.81 -31.67 -10.83
N MET A 635 -11.78 -30.36 -10.62
CA MET A 635 -12.98 -29.60 -10.27
C MET A 635 -13.90 -29.34 -11.48
N PHE A 636 -13.35 -29.43 -12.69
CA PHE A 636 -14.08 -29.20 -13.93
C PHE A 636 -13.94 -30.40 -14.88
N PRO A 637 -14.57 -31.55 -14.56
CA PRO A 637 -14.54 -32.70 -15.44
C PRO A 637 -15.19 -32.35 -16.79
N LYS A 638 -14.56 -32.83 -17.88
CA LYS A 638 -14.98 -32.60 -19.27
C LYS A 638 -16.36 -33.20 -19.56
#